data_236d48fc3888c842cdf0ca77d8939fc9
#
_entry.id   236d48fc3888c842cdf0ca77d8939fc9
#
_cell.length_a   1.000
_cell.length_b   1.000
_cell.length_c   1.000
_cell.angle_alpha   90.00
_cell.angle_beta   90.00
_cell.angle_gamma   90.00
#
_symmetry.space_group_name_H-M   'P 1'
#
loop_
_entity.id
_entity.type
_entity.pdbx_description
1 polymer ?
#
loop_
_entity_poly.entity_id
_entity_poly.type
_entity_poly.pdbx_seq_one_letter_code
_entity_poly.pdbx_strand_id
1 'polypeptide(L)'
;MSSKHQYPHLFQPLALRGGIVLPNRFMMGSMHTGLEARPDGMPRLAAFYAERSKGGAALIVTGGFSPNDAGELGPHRAQMSTAEDAERHKVIPAAVHAAGPARIVLQILHSGRYGYHDRIVAPSPIKAAINPNAPRELPAGEVEQTIADYVRAATLAQSAGYDGVEIMASEGYLITQFLALRTNQRSDAWGGDFAGRMRFALEIVRRTREATGESFIIVFRISVLDLVEGGLDGAQIIELARAVEAAGASLLNSGVGWHEARIPTIAQAVPRGAFAWATGRVKAAVGIPIVASNRINAPEIAEDILARGDADMVSLARAMLADEAFASKAQAGDRAAINICIACNQACLDHYFIGQSVSCVVNPRAGRETRLAFLPATKKKRVAVVGGGPAGLSCAAIAAERGHAVTLFEQAAELGGQFNLAKRIPGKQEFAESVAYYAERLRRAGVTIKLGSRAEAAALAGFDEVVLASGIDPRRPAIPGVERGNVVSYVDVLSGKAQVGRRVVIIGAGGIGFDLAVYLLEKDSRATLDPAAFNAHWGIQADLSSAGGLAPAGIPAGHPALAITMLKRSPGPFGATLGRTTGWVHRAELARNGVKMIKGVEYRRIDDAGVTIAVDGVEQTLPADTVILCAGQDPKRELAGALQAGGRPVHLIGGAKEAGELDAKRAMLEGAQLAASL
;
A
#
# COMPACT_ATOMS: atom_id res chain seq x y z
N MET A 1 -4.33 3.97 -34.25
CA MET A 1 -3.26 2.97 -34.19
C MET A 1 -3.65 1.91 -33.14
N SER A 2 -3.53 0.64 -33.45
CA SER A 2 -3.97 -0.46 -32.59
C SER A 2 -3.20 -0.45 -31.27
N SER A 3 -3.88 -0.47 -30.14
CA SER A 3 -3.35 -0.51 -28.76
C SER A 3 -2.34 -1.64 -28.50
N LYS A 4 -2.30 -2.64 -29.37
CA LYS A 4 -1.36 -3.77 -29.30
C LYS A 4 0.13 -3.35 -29.39
N HIS A 5 0.43 -2.11 -29.76
CA HIS A 5 1.81 -1.63 -29.93
C HIS A 5 2.34 -0.76 -28.78
N GLN A 6 1.48 -0.31 -27.84
CA GLN A 6 1.95 0.56 -26.75
C GLN A 6 2.70 -0.22 -25.65
N TYR A 7 2.27 -1.46 -25.36
CA TYR A 7 2.87 -2.34 -24.34
C TYR A 7 3.09 -3.75 -24.92
N PRO A 8 4.07 -3.94 -25.82
CA PRO A 8 4.20 -5.16 -26.60
C PRO A 8 4.55 -6.41 -25.80
N HIS A 9 5.20 -6.26 -24.62
CA HIS A 9 5.57 -7.41 -23.79
C HIS A 9 4.45 -7.81 -22.82
N LEU A 10 3.68 -6.85 -22.29
CA LEU A 10 2.63 -7.10 -21.30
C LEU A 10 1.50 -8.01 -21.79
N PHE A 11 1.20 -7.96 -23.08
CA PHE A 11 0.08 -8.71 -23.70
C PHE A 11 0.51 -9.93 -24.50
N GLN A 12 1.76 -10.35 -24.36
CA GLN A 12 2.20 -11.65 -24.87
C GLN A 12 1.70 -12.78 -23.96
N PRO A 13 1.25 -13.90 -24.52
CA PRO A 13 0.92 -15.07 -23.72
C PRO A 13 2.15 -15.60 -22.98
N LEU A 14 1.94 -16.30 -21.87
CA LEU A 14 2.98 -16.94 -21.08
C LEU A 14 2.67 -18.43 -20.92
N ALA A 15 3.53 -19.29 -21.45
CA ALA A 15 3.45 -20.72 -21.26
C ALA A 15 4.01 -21.10 -19.89
N LEU A 16 3.29 -21.95 -19.16
CA LEU A 16 3.69 -22.57 -17.92
C LEU A 16 3.81 -24.08 -18.10
N ARG A 17 4.42 -24.73 -17.10
CA ARG A 17 4.47 -26.19 -17.00
C ARG A 17 3.06 -26.79 -17.09
N GLY A 18 2.93 -28.00 -17.63
CA GLY A 18 1.65 -28.71 -17.78
C GLY A 18 0.77 -28.23 -18.93
N GLY A 19 1.34 -27.48 -19.88
CA GLY A 19 0.61 -27.01 -21.08
C GLY A 19 -0.33 -25.83 -20.82
N ILE A 20 -0.23 -25.19 -19.68
CA ILE A 20 -1.03 -24.03 -19.32
C ILE A 20 -0.48 -22.80 -20.03
N VAL A 21 -1.37 -21.97 -20.61
CA VAL A 21 -1.01 -20.70 -21.24
C VAL A 21 -1.82 -19.59 -20.59
N LEU A 22 -1.12 -18.61 -20.00
CA LEU A 22 -1.71 -17.37 -19.49
C LEU A 22 -1.84 -16.36 -20.65
N PRO A 23 -2.97 -15.62 -20.76
CA PRO A 23 -3.24 -14.77 -21.90
C PRO A 23 -2.41 -13.47 -21.95
N ASN A 24 -1.82 -13.06 -20.84
CA ASN A 24 -0.99 -11.86 -20.72
C ASN A 24 -0.04 -11.99 -19.51
N ARG A 25 0.72 -10.94 -19.21
CA ARG A 25 1.77 -10.91 -18.19
C ARG A 25 1.34 -10.22 -16.88
N PHE A 26 0.05 -10.07 -16.62
CA PHE A 26 -0.46 -9.44 -15.39
C PHE A 26 -0.94 -10.48 -14.38
N MET A 27 -0.29 -10.49 -13.22
CA MET A 27 -0.74 -11.23 -12.04
C MET A 27 -1.32 -10.27 -11.01
N MET A 28 -2.51 -10.56 -10.48
CA MET A 28 -2.96 -9.97 -9.23
C MET A 28 -2.29 -10.70 -8.08
N GLY A 29 -1.32 -10.03 -7.43
CA GLY A 29 -0.60 -10.60 -6.30
C GLY A 29 -1.46 -10.74 -5.05
N SER A 30 -1.08 -11.66 -4.18
CA SER A 30 -1.75 -11.94 -2.92
C SER A 30 -1.93 -10.70 -2.05
N MET A 31 -3.08 -10.63 -1.40
CA MET A 31 -3.43 -9.58 -0.45
C MET A 31 -4.45 -10.09 0.55
N HIS A 32 -4.13 -10.03 1.84
CA HIS A 32 -5.15 -10.22 2.87
C HIS A 32 -6.17 -9.09 2.79
N THR A 33 -7.43 -9.44 2.63
CA THR A 33 -8.52 -8.46 2.47
C THR A 33 -9.28 -8.19 3.76
N GLY A 34 -9.07 -9.05 4.79
CA GLY A 34 -9.86 -9.04 6.02
C GLY A 34 -11.29 -9.51 5.80
N LEU A 35 -11.56 -10.20 4.66
CA LEU A 35 -12.81 -10.88 4.36
C LEU A 35 -12.73 -12.38 4.62
N GLU A 36 -11.53 -12.93 4.60
CA GLU A 36 -11.24 -14.36 4.62
C GLU A 36 -11.93 -15.10 5.79
N ALA A 37 -12.02 -14.45 6.95
CA ALA A 37 -12.59 -15.01 8.18
C ALA A 37 -13.97 -14.43 8.54
N ARG A 38 -14.60 -13.65 7.65
CA ARG A 38 -15.93 -13.07 7.94
C ARG A 38 -17.05 -14.04 7.53
N PRO A 39 -18.19 -14.02 8.23
CA PRO A 39 -19.34 -14.88 7.87
C PRO A 39 -19.82 -14.67 6.44
N ASP A 40 -19.82 -13.41 5.94
CA ASP A 40 -20.20 -13.03 4.56
C ASP A 40 -18.97 -12.93 3.63
N GLY A 41 -17.82 -13.47 4.03
CA GLY A 41 -16.54 -13.24 3.38
C GLY A 41 -16.41 -13.91 2.03
N MET A 42 -16.77 -15.19 1.90
CA MET A 42 -16.57 -15.95 0.65
C MET A 42 -17.32 -15.35 -0.55
N PRO A 43 -18.63 -15.00 -0.47
CA PRO A 43 -19.31 -14.32 -1.56
C PRO A 43 -18.70 -12.95 -1.92
N ARG A 44 -18.18 -12.22 -0.93
CA ARG A 44 -17.53 -10.91 -1.16
C ARG A 44 -16.16 -11.08 -1.82
N LEU A 45 -15.39 -12.10 -1.42
CA LEU A 45 -14.12 -12.46 -2.09
C LEU A 45 -14.39 -12.92 -3.53
N ALA A 46 -15.44 -13.69 -3.77
CA ALA A 46 -15.86 -14.10 -5.10
C ALA A 46 -16.13 -12.89 -6.00
N ALA A 47 -16.91 -11.92 -5.54
CA ALA A 47 -17.16 -10.67 -6.27
C ALA A 47 -15.88 -9.85 -6.48
N PHE A 48 -15.05 -9.75 -5.45
CA PHE A 48 -13.78 -9.02 -5.49
C PHE A 48 -12.85 -9.59 -6.57
N TYR A 49 -12.61 -10.89 -6.60
CA TYR A 49 -11.72 -11.51 -7.59
C TYR A 49 -12.36 -11.58 -8.99
N ALA A 50 -13.67 -11.80 -9.09
CA ALA A 50 -14.38 -11.81 -10.37
C ALA A 50 -14.22 -10.48 -11.14
N GLU A 51 -14.30 -9.33 -10.45
CA GLU A 51 -14.09 -8.03 -11.10
C GLU A 51 -12.67 -7.88 -11.68
N ARG A 52 -11.64 -8.42 -11.01
CA ARG A 52 -10.25 -8.37 -11.50
C ARG A 52 -10.02 -9.35 -12.66
N SER A 53 -10.72 -10.49 -12.66
CA SER A 53 -10.75 -11.39 -13.83
C SER A 53 -11.35 -10.70 -15.04
N LYS A 54 -12.53 -10.09 -14.87
CA LYS A 54 -13.17 -9.27 -15.90
C LYS A 54 -12.28 -8.09 -16.34
N GLY A 55 -11.52 -7.53 -15.42
CA GLY A 55 -10.56 -6.45 -15.66
C GLY A 55 -9.27 -6.87 -16.36
N GLY A 56 -9.13 -8.14 -16.74
CA GLY A 56 -8.05 -8.63 -17.59
C GLY A 56 -6.82 -9.19 -16.87
N ALA A 57 -6.87 -9.44 -15.56
CA ALA A 57 -5.81 -10.19 -14.90
C ALA A 57 -5.67 -11.58 -15.53
N ALA A 58 -4.44 -12.06 -15.76
CA ALA A 58 -4.20 -13.40 -16.31
C ALA A 58 -4.12 -14.47 -15.21
N LEU A 59 -3.55 -14.10 -14.07
CA LEU A 59 -3.42 -14.95 -12.89
C LEU A 59 -3.81 -14.16 -11.64
N ILE A 60 -4.59 -14.75 -10.76
CA ILE A 60 -5.02 -14.14 -9.50
C ILE A 60 -4.51 -15.02 -8.35
N VAL A 61 -3.87 -14.41 -7.36
CA VAL A 61 -3.46 -15.08 -6.12
C VAL A 61 -4.34 -14.57 -4.99
N THR A 62 -4.97 -15.49 -4.24
CA THR A 62 -5.82 -15.11 -3.10
C THR A 62 -4.99 -14.53 -1.94
N GLY A 63 -5.63 -13.97 -0.94
CA GLY A 63 -5.04 -13.79 0.38
C GLY A 63 -4.58 -15.14 0.95
N GLY A 64 -3.67 -15.10 1.93
CA GLY A 64 -3.10 -16.33 2.50
C GLY A 64 -4.11 -17.09 3.36
N PHE A 65 -4.18 -18.41 3.16
CA PHE A 65 -4.92 -19.35 3.99
C PHE A 65 -3.94 -20.32 4.64
N SER A 66 -4.14 -20.56 5.94
CA SER A 66 -3.26 -21.45 6.69
C SER A 66 -3.56 -22.92 6.40
N PRO A 67 -2.52 -23.79 6.31
CA PRO A 67 -2.71 -25.23 6.16
C PRO A 67 -3.14 -25.94 7.47
N ASN A 68 -2.97 -25.28 8.62
CA ASN A 68 -3.31 -25.80 9.95
C ASN A 68 -3.47 -24.67 10.98
N ASP A 69 -3.85 -24.99 12.22
CA ASP A 69 -4.10 -24.03 13.30
C ASP A 69 -2.85 -23.25 13.73
N ALA A 70 -1.68 -23.88 13.72
CA ALA A 70 -0.43 -23.23 14.13
C ALA A 70 0.05 -22.18 13.13
N GLY A 71 -0.40 -22.30 11.87
CA GLY A 71 -0.02 -21.41 10.79
C GLY A 71 -0.89 -20.18 10.64
N GLU A 72 -1.96 -20.01 11.41
CA GLU A 72 -2.82 -18.84 11.34
C GLU A 72 -2.07 -17.55 11.61
N LEU A 73 -2.45 -16.48 10.91
CA LEU A 73 -1.84 -15.17 11.13
C LEU A 73 -2.46 -14.44 12.33
N GLY A 74 -3.74 -14.63 12.58
CA GLY A 74 -4.49 -13.96 13.64
C GLY A 74 -5.54 -14.88 14.29
N PRO A 75 -6.37 -14.35 15.19
CA PRO A 75 -7.36 -15.14 15.93
C PRO A 75 -8.55 -15.61 15.10
N HIS A 76 -8.63 -15.21 13.83
CA HIS A 76 -9.74 -15.52 12.94
C HIS A 76 -9.32 -16.63 11.98
N ARG A 77 -10.13 -17.70 11.92
CA ARG A 77 -9.86 -18.87 11.10
C ARG A 77 -9.93 -18.55 9.60
N ALA A 78 -8.76 -18.38 8.97
CA ALA A 78 -8.58 -18.31 7.53
C ALA A 78 -7.73 -19.53 7.09
N GLN A 79 -8.36 -20.67 6.88
CA GLN A 79 -7.69 -21.96 6.66
C GLN A 79 -8.18 -22.65 5.39
N MET A 80 -7.33 -23.51 4.86
CA MET A 80 -7.66 -24.55 3.89
C MET A 80 -7.14 -25.89 4.45
N SER A 81 -7.86 -26.46 5.41
CA SER A 81 -7.41 -27.61 6.20
C SER A 81 -8.42 -28.76 6.25
N THR A 82 -9.66 -28.53 5.87
CA THR A 82 -10.74 -29.50 5.91
C THR A 82 -11.56 -29.52 4.60
N ALA A 83 -12.31 -30.60 4.36
CA ALA A 83 -13.24 -30.68 3.22
C ALA A 83 -14.33 -29.59 3.28
N GLU A 84 -14.73 -29.17 4.48
CA GLU A 84 -15.68 -28.07 4.68
C GLU A 84 -15.10 -26.74 4.21
N ASP A 85 -13.81 -26.48 4.51
CA ASP A 85 -13.12 -25.29 3.99
C ASP A 85 -13.14 -25.30 2.45
N ALA A 86 -12.81 -26.43 1.82
CA ALA A 86 -12.84 -26.58 0.37
C ALA A 86 -14.23 -26.31 -0.22
N GLU A 87 -15.28 -26.83 0.40
CA GLU A 87 -16.67 -26.60 -0.04
C GLU A 87 -17.05 -25.11 0.00
N ARG A 88 -16.71 -24.43 1.08
CA ARG A 88 -16.96 -22.98 1.24
C ARG A 88 -16.21 -22.15 0.20
N HIS A 89 -15.05 -22.59 -0.26
CA HIS A 89 -14.21 -21.89 -1.22
C HIS A 89 -14.68 -22.00 -2.67
N LYS A 90 -15.48 -23.00 -3.05
CA LYS A 90 -15.92 -23.25 -4.43
C LYS A 90 -16.51 -22.04 -5.14
N VAL A 91 -17.17 -21.16 -4.40
CA VAL A 91 -17.80 -19.95 -4.94
C VAL A 91 -16.77 -18.95 -5.54
N ILE A 92 -15.51 -18.99 -5.07
CA ILE A 92 -14.47 -18.06 -5.50
C ILE A 92 -13.95 -18.43 -6.90
N PRO A 93 -13.36 -19.62 -7.14
CA PRO A 93 -12.89 -19.97 -8.48
C PRO A 93 -14.02 -20.00 -9.50
N ALA A 94 -15.22 -20.48 -9.12
CA ALA A 94 -16.38 -20.47 -10.00
C ALA A 94 -16.73 -19.05 -10.48
N ALA A 95 -16.74 -18.05 -9.59
CA ALA A 95 -17.01 -16.66 -9.95
C ALA A 95 -15.91 -16.05 -10.83
N VAL A 96 -14.65 -16.36 -10.56
CA VAL A 96 -13.51 -15.88 -11.34
C VAL A 96 -13.53 -16.43 -12.77
N HIS A 97 -13.76 -17.73 -12.92
CA HIS A 97 -13.82 -18.38 -14.23
C HIS A 97 -15.04 -17.93 -15.05
N ALA A 98 -16.18 -17.67 -14.39
CA ALA A 98 -17.35 -17.13 -15.06
C ALA A 98 -17.17 -15.67 -15.53
N ALA A 99 -16.33 -14.90 -14.86
CA ALA A 99 -16.14 -13.47 -15.13
C ALA A 99 -15.12 -13.17 -16.23
N GLY A 100 -14.13 -14.05 -16.47
CA GLY A 100 -13.07 -13.81 -17.42
C GLY A 100 -12.07 -14.96 -17.55
N PRO A 101 -10.98 -14.77 -18.29
CA PRO A 101 -10.01 -15.81 -18.62
C PRO A 101 -8.95 -16.04 -17.52
N ALA A 102 -9.03 -15.34 -16.40
CA ALA A 102 -8.02 -15.46 -15.35
C ALA A 102 -7.98 -16.88 -14.77
N ARG A 103 -6.75 -17.36 -14.52
CA ARG A 103 -6.52 -18.48 -13.60
C ARG A 103 -6.47 -17.95 -12.18
N ILE A 104 -6.93 -18.75 -11.21
CA ILE A 104 -6.87 -18.38 -9.80
C ILE A 104 -6.16 -19.45 -8.97
N VAL A 105 -5.21 -19.04 -8.15
CA VAL A 105 -4.43 -19.90 -7.25
C VAL A 105 -4.65 -19.48 -5.80
N LEU A 106 -4.75 -20.46 -4.89
CA LEU A 106 -4.88 -20.21 -3.47
C LEU A 106 -3.50 -20.05 -2.84
N GLN A 107 -3.24 -18.94 -2.13
CA GLN A 107 -1.99 -18.82 -1.37
C GLN A 107 -2.07 -19.66 -0.09
N ILE A 108 -1.14 -20.61 0.08
CA ILE A 108 -0.94 -21.36 1.33
C ILE A 108 0.12 -20.62 2.14
N LEU A 109 -0.29 -20.08 3.29
CA LEU A 109 0.56 -19.29 4.16
C LEU A 109 0.57 -19.85 5.57
N HIS A 110 1.73 -20.19 6.09
CA HIS A 110 1.93 -20.53 7.50
C HIS A 110 2.75 -19.43 8.17
N SER A 111 2.14 -18.73 9.13
CA SER A 111 2.72 -17.53 9.74
C SER A 111 4.05 -17.81 10.48
N GLY A 112 4.25 -19.03 10.96
CA GLY A 112 5.40 -19.36 11.80
C GLY A 112 5.41 -18.47 13.04
N ARG A 113 6.57 -17.89 13.38
CA ARG A 113 6.75 -17.00 14.54
C ARG A 113 6.05 -15.63 14.41
N TYR A 114 5.36 -15.35 13.29
CA TYR A 114 4.64 -14.09 13.06
C TYR A 114 3.14 -14.16 13.38
N GLY A 115 2.60 -15.32 13.76
CA GLY A 115 1.21 -15.44 14.17
C GLY A 115 0.92 -14.65 15.46
N TYR A 116 -0.23 -14.00 15.50
CA TYR A 116 -0.69 -13.20 16.66
C TYR A 116 -1.58 -14.03 17.62
N HIS A 117 -1.14 -15.26 17.93
CA HIS A 117 -1.79 -16.18 18.85
C HIS A 117 -0.71 -16.96 19.65
N ASP A 118 -1.10 -17.76 20.62
CA ASP A 118 -0.21 -18.49 21.52
C ASP A 118 0.30 -19.84 20.99
N ARG A 119 -0.29 -20.35 19.89
CA ARG A 119 0.05 -21.65 19.27
C ARG A 119 1.14 -21.55 18.20
N ILE A 120 1.84 -20.42 18.10
CA ILE A 120 2.85 -20.20 17.07
C ILE A 120 4.03 -21.16 17.20
N VAL A 121 4.55 -21.57 16.04
CA VAL A 121 5.68 -22.49 15.93
C VAL A 121 6.74 -21.94 14.99
N ALA A 122 7.97 -22.43 15.12
CA ALA A 122 9.10 -22.05 14.26
C ALA A 122 10.12 -23.20 14.20
N PRO A 123 11.12 -23.15 13.28
CA PRO A 123 12.21 -24.13 13.27
C PRO A 123 13.05 -24.11 14.55
N SER A 124 13.22 -22.93 15.18
CA SER A 124 13.83 -22.76 16.50
C SER A 124 13.06 -21.74 17.33
N PRO A 125 13.08 -21.78 18.67
CA PRO A 125 12.22 -20.98 19.54
C PRO A 125 12.69 -19.51 19.65
N ILE A 126 12.98 -18.87 18.53
CA ILE A 126 13.52 -17.51 18.43
C ILE A 126 12.37 -16.53 18.20
N LYS A 127 12.10 -15.69 19.22
CA LYS A 127 11.05 -14.68 19.17
C LYS A 127 11.32 -13.61 18.10
N ALA A 128 10.29 -13.22 17.34
CA ALA A 128 10.36 -12.07 16.44
C ALA A 128 10.22 -10.75 17.24
N ALA A 129 11.00 -9.73 16.86
CA ALA A 129 10.94 -8.42 17.51
C ALA A 129 9.57 -7.72 17.37
N ILE A 130 8.83 -8.04 16.30
CA ILE A 130 7.52 -7.47 15.99
C ILE A 130 6.34 -8.24 16.60
N ASN A 131 6.57 -9.37 17.28
CA ASN A 131 5.52 -10.22 17.85
C ASN A 131 5.62 -10.26 19.39
N PRO A 132 4.51 -10.13 20.14
CA PRO A 132 4.51 -10.26 21.58
C PRO A 132 4.84 -11.70 22.06
N ASN A 133 4.51 -12.73 21.26
CA ASN A 133 4.64 -14.13 21.61
C ASN A 133 5.98 -14.72 21.17
N ALA A 134 6.49 -15.71 21.90
CA ALA A 134 7.60 -16.54 21.47
C ALA A 134 7.08 -17.84 20.85
N PRO A 135 7.64 -18.31 19.72
CA PRO A 135 7.23 -19.55 19.10
C PRO A 135 7.76 -20.76 19.87
N ARG A 136 7.04 -21.87 19.79
CA ARG A 136 7.56 -23.20 20.15
C ARG A 136 8.35 -23.77 18.97
N GLU A 137 9.44 -24.50 19.26
CA GLU A 137 10.14 -25.26 18.22
C GLU A 137 9.27 -26.42 17.71
N LEU A 138 9.28 -26.63 16.39
CA LEU A 138 8.66 -27.80 15.77
C LEU A 138 9.57 -29.04 15.94
N PRO A 139 9.14 -30.09 16.66
CA PRO A 139 9.82 -31.40 16.63
C PRO A 139 9.86 -31.97 15.19
N ALA A 140 10.83 -32.81 14.89
CA ALA A 140 11.00 -33.38 13.53
C ALA A 140 9.73 -34.06 12.99
N GLY A 141 8.99 -34.79 13.84
CA GLY A 141 7.71 -35.40 13.44
C GLY A 141 6.62 -34.37 13.10
N GLU A 142 6.58 -33.22 13.78
CA GLU A 142 5.64 -32.16 13.47
C GLU A 142 6.06 -31.36 12.20
N VAL A 143 7.36 -31.32 11.86
CA VAL A 143 7.83 -30.78 10.59
C VAL A 143 7.26 -31.61 9.43
N GLU A 144 7.36 -32.95 9.51
CA GLU A 144 6.76 -33.87 8.52
C GLU A 144 5.23 -33.72 8.44
N GLN A 145 4.55 -33.58 9.59
CA GLN A 145 3.10 -33.34 9.62
C GLN A 145 2.75 -31.99 8.95
N THR A 146 3.55 -30.94 9.21
CA THR A 146 3.33 -29.63 8.58
C THR A 146 3.49 -29.69 7.06
N ILE A 147 4.47 -30.47 6.55
CA ILE A 147 4.60 -30.73 5.11
C ILE A 147 3.32 -31.41 4.58
N ALA A 148 2.83 -32.45 5.26
CA ALA A 148 1.59 -33.13 4.88
C ALA A 148 0.38 -32.19 4.90
N ASP A 149 0.33 -31.22 5.85
CA ASP A 149 -0.72 -30.22 5.92
C ASP A 149 -0.70 -29.26 4.70
N TYR A 150 0.49 -28.85 4.22
CA TYR A 150 0.61 -28.08 2.97
C TYR A 150 0.09 -28.85 1.76
N VAL A 151 0.48 -30.13 1.65
CA VAL A 151 0.02 -31.01 0.55
C VAL A 151 -1.50 -31.18 0.60
N ARG A 152 -2.07 -31.43 1.79
CA ARG A 152 -3.51 -31.51 2.00
C ARG A 152 -4.21 -30.22 1.60
N ALA A 153 -3.69 -29.05 2.00
CA ALA A 153 -4.25 -27.75 1.62
C ALA A 153 -4.27 -27.58 0.09
N ALA A 154 -3.21 -28.00 -0.61
CA ALA A 154 -3.15 -27.95 -2.07
C ALA A 154 -4.17 -28.88 -2.75
N THR A 155 -4.35 -30.12 -2.27
CA THR A 155 -5.36 -31.03 -2.80
C THR A 155 -6.79 -30.56 -2.52
N LEU A 156 -7.03 -29.95 -1.35
CA LEU A 156 -8.30 -29.32 -1.03
C LEU A 156 -8.59 -28.11 -1.93
N ALA A 157 -7.57 -27.27 -2.20
CA ALA A 157 -7.70 -26.17 -3.16
C ALA A 157 -8.05 -26.68 -4.56
N GLN A 158 -7.41 -27.75 -5.02
CA GLN A 158 -7.74 -28.39 -6.30
C GLN A 158 -9.19 -28.89 -6.33
N SER A 159 -9.67 -29.53 -5.26
CA SER A 159 -11.04 -30.01 -5.16
C SER A 159 -12.07 -28.86 -5.10
N ALA A 160 -11.68 -27.71 -4.60
CA ALA A 160 -12.50 -26.50 -4.60
C ALA A 160 -12.56 -25.79 -5.97
N GLY A 161 -11.77 -26.22 -6.96
CA GLY A 161 -11.76 -25.68 -8.31
C GLY A 161 -10.71 -24.59 -8.57
N TYR A 162 -9.73 -24.41 -7.68
CA TYR A 162 -8.58 -23.55 -7.94
C TYR A 162 -7.67 -24.16 -9.02
N ASP A 163 -7.08 -23.33 -9.87
CA ASP A 163 -6.14 -23.75 -10.94
C ASP A 163 -4.75 -24.10 -10.38
N GLY A 164 -4.48 -23.77 -9.13
CA GLY A 164 -3.19 -23.99 -8.49
C GLY A 164 -3.12 -23.45 -7.07
N VAL A 165 -1.90 -23.47 -6.54
CA VAL A 165 -1.56 -22.86 -5.25
C VAL A 165 -0.33 -21.96 -5.38
N GLU A 166 -0.24 -20.96 -4.50
CA GLU A 166 1.02 -20.25 -4.23
C GLU A 166 1.53 -20.67 -2.85
N ILE A 167 2.73 -21.24 -2.82
CA ILE A 167 3.44 -21.62 -1.58
C ILE A 167 4.22 -20.40 -1.10
N MET A 168 3.84 -19.85 0.06
CA MET A 168 4.43 -18.64 0.61
C MET A 168 5.76 -18.90 1.30
N ALA A 169 6.88 -18.57 0.64
CA ALA A 169 8.25 -18.80 1.09
C ALA A 169 9.10 -17.51 1.09
N SER A 170 8.48 -16.36 1.42
CA SER A 170 9.16 -15.08 1.52
C SER A 170 8.70 -14.29 2.76
N GLU A 171 9.24 -13.09 2.94
CA GLU A 171 8.81 -12.07 3.91
C GLU A 171 8.94 -12.48 5.39
N GLY A 172 9.67 -13.58 5.69
CA GLY A 172 9.93 -14.03 7.06
C GLY A 172 8.90 -15.01 7.63
N TYR A 173 7.99 -15.57 6.81
CA TYR A 173 7.07 -16.62 7.19
C TYR A 173 7.76 -18.00 7.38
N LEU A 174 7.03 -19.04 7.77
CA LEU A 174 7.59 -20.30 8.25
C LEU A 174 8.67 -20.89 7.32
N ILE A 175 8.41 -20.98 6.01
CA ILE A 175 9.40 -21.55 5.07
C ILE A 175 10.67 -20.71 5.06
N THR A 176 10.56 -19.37 5.04
CA THR A 176 11.72 -18.48 5.12
C THR A 176 12.47 -18.64 6.44
N GLN A 177 11.73 -18.91 7.54
CA GLN A 177 12.33 -19.16 8.85
C GLN A 177 13.17 -20.45 8.86
N PHE A 178 12.79 -21.49 8.10
CA PHE A 178 13.61 -22.69 7.91
C PHE A 178 14.87 -22.41 7.10
N LEU A 179 14.80 -21.53 6.11
CA LEU A 179 15.91 -21.23 5.18
C LEU A 179 17.03 -20.42 5.83
N ALA A 180 16.68 -19.42 6.66
CA ALA A 180 17.64 -18.45 7.18
C ALA A 180 18.29 -18.89 8.49
N LEU A 181 19.62 -18.73 8.58
CA LEU A 181 20.40 -19.04 9.81
C LEU A 181 19.94 -18.24 11.03
N ARG A 182 19.43 -17.02 10.83
CA ARG A 182 18.94 -16.19 11.95
C ARG A 182 17.76 -16.83 12.69
N THR A 183 17.04 -17.76 12.10
CA THR A 183 15.80 -18.35 12.63
C THR A 183 15.83 -19.87 12.68
N ASN A 184 16.78 -20.52 11.99
CA ASN A 184 16.95 -21.96 12.01
C ASN A 184 18.32 -22.33 12.59
N GLN A 185 18.34 -22.70 13.85
CA GLN A 185 19.53 -23.15 14.60
C GLN A 185 19.47 -24.66 14.91
N ARG A 186 18.70 -25.42 14.13
CA ARG A 186 18.55 -26.86 14.28
C ARG A 186 19.84 -27.58 13.85
N SER A 187 20.09 -28.72 14.50
CA SER A 187 21.20 -29.66 14.17
C SER A 187 20.73 -30.97 13.56
N ASP A 188 19.40 -31.13 13.37
CA ASP A 188 18.83 -32.32 12.72
C ASP A 188 18.73 -32.14 11.20
N ALA A 189 18.06 -33.08 10.52
CA ALA A 189 17.91 -33.11 9.07
C ALA A 189 17.19 -31.86 8.47
N TRP A 190 16.57 -31.01 9.28
CA TRP A 190 15.83 -29.81 8.89
C TRP A 190 16.60 -28.50 9.14
N GLY A 191 17.88 -28.60 9.53
CA GLY A 191 18.77 -27.48 9.84
C GLY A 191 20.21 -27.72 9.39
N GLY A 192 21.18 -27.12 10.07
CA GLY A 192 22.59 -27.24 9.77
C GLY A 192 23.02 -26.52 8.49
N ASP A 193 23.50 -27.25 7.49
CA ASP A 193 23.91 -26.69 6.21
C ASP A 193 22.72 -26.18 5.38
N PHE A 194 23.00 -25.53 4.25
CA PHE A 194 21.92 -24.93 3.45
C PHE A 194 21.02 -25.99 2.81
N ALA A 195 21.54 -27.14 2.44
CA ALA A 195 20.75 -28.24 1.91
C ALA A 195 19.72 -28.76 2.94
N GLY A 196 20.13 -28.94 4.21
CA GLY A 196 19.23 -29.29 5.29
C GLY A 196 18.16 -28.20 5.53
N ARG A 197 18.53 -26.92 5.49
CA ARG A 197 17.58 -25.81 5.65
C ARG A 197 16.60 -25.68 4.47
N MET A 198 16.99 -26.01 3.24
CA MET A 198 16.11 -26.03 2.06
C MET A 198 15.13 -27.20 2.07
N ARG A 199 15.42 -28.30 2.75
CA ARG A 199 14.65 -29.56 2.69
C ARG A 199 13.17 -29.35 2.94
N PHE A 200 12.79 -28.54 3.93
CA PHE A 200 11.38 -28.26 4.24
C PHE A 200 10.63 -27.66 3.03
N ALA A 201 11.21 -26.64 2.40
CA ALA A 201 10.63 -26.01 1.21
C ALA A 201 10.52 -26.98 0.03
N LEU A 202 11.58 -27.74 -0.23
CA LEU A 202 11.65 -28.65 -1.38
C LEU A 202 10.68 -29.81 -1.24
N GLU A 203 10.55 -30.40 -0.04
CA GLU A 203 9.60 -31.47 0.22
C GLU A 203 8.14 -31.01 0.06
N ILE A 204 7.81 -29.78 0.48
CA ILE A 204 6.48 -29.21 0.24
C ILE A 204 6.20 -29.13 -1.26
N VAL A 205 7.11 -28.58 -2.07
CA VAL A 205 6.90 -28.41 -3.52
C VAL A 205 6.81 -29.78 -4.21
N ARG A 206 7.75 -30.66 -3.94
CA ARG A 206 7.82 -32.00 -4.55
C ARG A 206 6.56 -32.83 -4.27
N ARG A 207 6.19 -32.95 -2.98
CA ARG A 207 5.00 -33.74 -2.59
C ARG A 207 3.70 -33.09 -3.05
N THR A 208 3.64 -31.75 -3.12
CA THR A 208 2.49 -31.06 -3.71
C THR A 208 2.37 -31.40 -5.19
N ARG A 209 3.48 -31.36 -5.97
CA ARG A 209 3.47 -31.76 -7.38
C ARG A 209 3.04 -33.21 -7.58
N GLU A 210 3.57 -34.11 -6.76
CA GLU A 210 3.18 -35.53 -6.81
C GLU A 210 1.69 -35.75 -6.54
N ALA A 211 1.12 -35.01 -5.58
CA ALA A 211 -0.27 -35.15 -5.19
C ALA A 211 -1.26 -34.49 -6.18
N THR A 212 -0.88 -33.40 -6.84
CA THR A 212 -1.80 -32.60 -7.66
C THR A 212 -1.62 -32.77 -9.17
N GLY A 213 -0.53 -33.41 -9.61
CA GLY A 213 -0.24 -33.66 -11.03
C GLY A 213 0.32 -32.44 -11.79
N GLU A 214 0.71 -32.64 -13.06
CA GLU A 214 1.47 -31.67 -13.87
C GLU A 214 0.65 -30.43 -14.29
N SER A 215 -0.67 -30.53 -14.45
CA SER A 215 -1.53 -29.45 -14.90
C SER A 215 -1.95 -28.48 -13.77
N PHE A 216 -1.59 -28.75 -12.52
CA PHE A 216 -1.88 -27.87 -11.39
C PHE A 216 -0.76 -26.84 -11.23
N ILE A 217 -1.09 -25.55 -11.18
CA ILE A 217 -0.10 -24.47 -11.07
C ILE A 217 0.50 -24.47 -9.66
N ILE A 218 1.80 -24.59 -9.54
CA ILE A 218 2.52 -24.38 -8.29
C ILE A 218 3.38 -23.13 -8.43
N VAL A 219 2.92 -22.03 -7.84
CA VAL A 219 3.71 -20.82 -7.69
C VAL A 219 4.51 -20.93 -6.40
N PHE A 220 5.80 -20.69 -6.46
CA PHE A 220 6.63 -20.58 -5.26
C PHE A 220 7.02 -19.11 -5.04
N ARG A 221 6.54 -18.50 -3.95
CA ARG A 221 6.87 -17.12 -3.65
C ARG A 221 8.19 -17.06 -2.91
N ILE A 222 9.26 -16.84 -3.67
CA ILE A 222 10.65 -16.82 -3.21
C ILE A 222 11.06 -15.44 -2.71
N SER A 223 11.80 -15.36 -1.60
CA SER A 223 12.47 -14.12 -1.20
C SER A 223 13.68 -13.87 -2.09
N VAL A 224 13.63 -12.86 -2.94
CA VAL A 224 14.76 -12.46 -3.80
C VAL A 224 15.71 -11.48 -3.10
N LEU A 225 15.31 -10.98 -1.92
CA LEU A 225 16.05 -10.03 -1.10
C LEU A 225 15.43 -9.97 0.30
N ASP A 226 16.13 -10.39 1.33
CA ASP A 226 15.58 -10.52 2.69
C ASP A 226 15.57 -9.20 3.48
N LEU A 227 16.54 -8.33 3.29
CA LEU A 227 16.74 -7.04 3.98
C LEU A 227 16.79 -7.15 5.51
N VAL A 228 17.32 -8.26 6.00
CA VAL A 228 17.56 -8.52 7.42
C VAL A 228 18.92 -9.17 7.64
N GLU A 229 19.53 -8.89 8.78
CA GLU A 229 20.77 -9.54 9.18
C GLU A 229 20.58 -11.07 9.30
N GLY A 230 21.54 -11.84 8.78
CA GLY A 230 21.46 -13.31 8.77
C GLY A 230 20.37 -13.87 7.86
N GLY A 231 19.86 -13.09 6.93
CA GLY A 231 19.06 -13.53 5.79
C GLY A 231 19.93 -14.23 4.74
N LEU A 232 19.30 -14.69 3.64
CA LEU A 232 19.99 -15.34 2.54
C LEU A 232 20.86 -14.36 1.75
N ASP A 233 22.00 -14.83 1.26
CA ASP A 233 22.79 -14.13 0.24
C ASP A 233 22.34 -14.52 -1.18
N GLY A 234 22.90 -13.85 -2.19
CA GLY A 234 22.51 -14.08 -3.58
C GLY A 234 22.82 -15.48 -4.10
N ALA A 235 23.89 -16.13 -3.63
CA ALA A 235 24.24 -17.48 -4.04
C ALA A 235 23.20 -18.49 -3.50
N GLN A 236 22.84 -18.36 -2.24
CA GLN A 236 21.81 -19.18 -1.60
C GLN A 236 20.42 -18.98 -2.24
N ILE A 237 20.06 -17.74 -2.61
CA ILE A 237 18.79 -17.48 -3.31
C ILE A 237 18.76 -18.18 -4.66
N ILE A 238 19.85 -18.14 -5.44
CA ILE A 238 19.96 -18.82 -6.73
C ILE A 238 19.92 -20.34 -6.57
N GLU A 239 20.63 -20.89 -5.59
CA GLU A 239 20.62 -22.32 -5.28
C GLU A 239 19.20 -22.80 -4.93
N LEU A 240 18.50 -22.07 -4.06
CA LEU A 240 17.11 -22.36 -3.71
C LEU A 240 16.19 -22.31 -4.94
N ALA A 241 16.31 -21.27 -5.78
CA ALA A 241 15.46 -21.09 -6.95
C ALA A 241 15.58 -22.29 -7.93
N ARG A 242 16.82 -22.74 -8.20
CA ARG A 242 17.09 -23.93 -9.03
C ARG A 242 16.54 -25.22 -8.41
N ALA A 243 16.72 -25.38 -7.11
CA ALA A 243 16.21 -26.55 -6.40
C ALA A 243 14.68 -26.61 -6.38
N VAL A 244 14.01 -25.47 -6.25
CA VAL A 244 12.55 -25.33 -6.31
C VAL A 244 12.01 -25.61 -7.72
N GLU A 245 12.70 -25.14 -8.77
CA GLU A 245 12.40 -25.50 -10.16
C GLU A 245 12.48 -27.02 -10.37
N ALA A 246 13.56 -27.63 -9.93
CA ALA A 246 13.76 -29.08 -10.02
C ALA A 246 12.71 -29.87 -9.20
N ALA A 247 12.27 -29.34 -8.06
CA ALA A 247 11.22 -29.94 -7.25
C ALA A 247 9.82 -29.86 -7.89
N GLY A 248 9.64 -29.10 -8.97
CA GLY A 248 8.41 -29.10 -9.76
C GLY A 248 7.55 -27.84 -9.68
N ALA A 249 8.06 -26.71 -9.24
CA ALA A 249 7.37 -25.43 -9.34
C ALA A 249 7.07 -25.07 -10.81
N SER A 250 5.95 -24.38 -11.04
CA SER A 250 5.55 -23.91 -12.38
C SER A 250 6.03 -22.48 -12.65
N LEU A 251 6.20 -21.69 -11.58
CA LEU A 251 6.42 -20.25 -11.65
C LEU A 251 7.04 -19.79 -10.32
N LEU A 252 8.00 -18.87 -10.38
CA LEU A 252 8.49 -18.16 -9.19
C LEU A 252 7.81 -16.80 -9.08
N ASN A 253 7.45 -16.39 -7.85
CA ASN A 253 6.94 -15.06 -7.57
C ASN A 253 7.88 -14.36 -6.58
N SER A 254 8.43 -13.21 -6.93
CA SER A 254 9.37 -12.51 -6.06
C SER A 254 8.71 -11.90 -4.84
N GLY A 255 9.33 -12.07 -3.67
CA GLY A 255 9.03 -11.35 -2.44
C GLY A 255 10.27 -10.57 -2.00
N VAL A 256 10.08 -9.45 -1.31
CA VAL A 256 11.16 -8.56 -0.90
C VAL A 256 10.97 -8.09 0.53
N GLY A 257 11.98 -8.32 1.34
CA GLY A 257 12.06 -7.87 2.73
C GLY A 257 11.21 -8.70 3.69
N TRP A 258 11.76 -9.01 4.84
CA TRP A 258 10.98 -9.57 5.93
C TRP A 258 10.12 -8.50 6.60
N HIS A 259 9.04 -8.87 7.29
CA HIS A 259 8.22 -7.92 8.04
C HIS A 259 9.00 -7.17 9.14
N GLU A 260 10.11 -7.71 9.63
CA GLU A 260 11.02 -7.05 10.58
C GLU A 260 12.09 -6.19 9.91
N ALA A 261 12.14 -6.12 8.58
CA ALA A 261 13.13 -5.30 7.88
C ALA A 261 12.98 -3.81 8.25
N ARG A 262 14.11 -3.15 8.44
CA ARG A 262 14.18 -1.71 8.72
C ARG A 262 14.35 -0.86 7.46
N ILE A 263 14.13 -1.47 6.31
CA ILE A 263 14.15 -0.85 4.99
C ILE A 263 12.76 -0.97 4.40
N PRO A 264 12.13 0.12 3.92
CA PRO A 264 10.81 0.06 3.34
C PRO A 264 10.82 -0.66 1.99
N THR A 265 9.79 -1.48 1.71
CA THR A 265 9.69 -2.25 0.46
C THR A 265 8.46 -1.93 -0.37
N ILE A 266 7.44 -1.31 0.24
CA ILE A 266 6.14 -1.09 -0.40
C ILE A 266 5.56 0.31 -0.16
N ALA A 267 6.17 1.12 0.72
CA ALA A 267 5.70 2.45 1.08
C ALA A 267 5.97 3.49 -0.01
N GLN A 268 5.43 4.67 0.14
CA GLN A 268 5.59 5.81 -0.77
C GLN A 268 7.06 6.23 -0.96
N ALA A 269 7.90 6.03 0.06
CA ALA A 269 9.32 6.32 0.00
C ALA A 269 10.11 5.40 -0.95
N VAL A 270 9.51 4.29 -1.39
CA VAL A 270 10.14 3.32 -2.30
C VAL A 270 9.85 3.71 -3.74
N PRO A 271 10.85 3.85 -4.63
CA PRO A 271 10.62 4.17 -6.04
C PRO A 271 9.88 3.06 -6.78
N ARG A 272 9.29 3.39 -7.91
CA ARG A 272 8.61 2.43 -8.78
C ARG A 272 9.58 1.39 -9.32
N GLY A 273 9.19 0.12 -9.26
CA GLY A 273 10.01 -0.99 -9.77
C GLY A 273 11.34 -1.18 -9.04
N ALA A 274 11.48 -0.66 -7.81
CA ALA A 274 12.73 -0.56 -7.07
C ALA A 274 13.53 -1.87 -6.98
N PHE A 275 12.87 -3.02 -7.01
CA PHE A 275 13.49 -4.32 -6.76
C PHE A 275 13.49 -5.25 -7.97
N ALA A 276 13.12 -4.77 -9.18
CA ALA A 276 13.09 -5.58 -10.39
C ALA A 276 14.48 -6.17 -10.73
N TRP A 277 15.55 -5.43 -10.44
CA TRP A 277 16.93 -5.89 -10.61
C TRP A 277 17.27 -7.17 -9.83
N ALA A 278 16.73 -7.32 -8.61
CA ALA A 278 16.94 -8.53 -7.80
C ALA A 278 16.18 -9.72 -8.40
N THR A 279 14.97 -9.50 -8.93
CA THR A 279 14.21 -10.51 -9.67
C THR A 279 14.97 -10.96 -10.93
N GLY A 280 15.55 -10.02 -11.69
CA GLY A 280 16.32 -10.29 -12.90
C GLY A 280 17.54 -11.19 -12.66
N ARG A 281 18.18 -11.09 -11.49
CA ARG A 281 19.28 -12.00 -11.12
C ARG A 281 18.83 -13.44 -10.95
N VAL A 282 17.68 -13.67 -10.33
CA VAL A 282 17.10 -15.01 -10.18
C VAL A 282 16.65 -15.54 -11.54
N LYS A 283 16.00 -14.69 -12.36
CA LYS A 283 15.58 -15.04 -13.71
C LYS A 283 16.73 -15.59 -14.56
N ALA A 284 17.89 -14.97 -14.49
CA ALA A 284 19.08 -15.39 -15.23
C ALA A 284 19.59 -16.80 -14.85
N ALA A 285 19.10 -17.36 -13.74
CA ALA A 285 19.59 -18.61 -13.16
C ALA A 285 18.63 -19.80 -13.29
N VAL A 286 17.37 -19.56 -13.69
CA VAL A 286 16.29 -20.57 -13.77
C VAL A 286 15.66 -20.62 -15.16
N GLY A 287 15.04 -21.76 -15.49
CA GLY A 287 14.33 -21.99 -16.75
C GLY A 287 12.82 -21.73 -16.68
N ILE A 288 12.23 -21.73 -15.48
CA ILE A 288 10.81 -21.43 -15.28
C ILE A 288 10.56 -19.91 -15.21
N PRO A 289 9.35 -19.43 -15.58
CA PRO A 289 9.02 -18.01 -15.49
C PRO A 289 9.12 -17.45 -14.07
N ILE A 290 9.49 -16.17 -13.98
CA ILE A 290 9.51 -15.43 -12.71
C ILE A 290 8.71 -14.14 -12.79
N VAL A 291 8.04 -13.79 -11.69
CA VAL A 291 7.20 -12.60 -11.54
C VAL A 291 7.92 -11.54 -10.72
N ALA A 292 8.00 -10.30 -11.23
CA ALA A 292 8.47 -9.16 -10.46
C ALA A 292 7.34 -8.57 -9.61
N SER A 293 7.66 -8.18 -8.39
CA SER A 293 6.74 -7.56 -7.44
C SER A 293 7.29 -6.25 -6.88
N ASN A 294 6.52 -5.64 -6.00
CA ASN A 294 6.83 -4.41 -5.24
C ASN A 294 6.91 -3.12 -6.08
N ARG A 295 6.02 -2.17 -5.75
CA ARG A 295 6.00 -0.82 -6.33
C ARG A 295 5.84 -0.75 -7.86
N ILE A 296 5.17 -1.74 -8.45
CA ILE A 296 4.75 -1.72 -9.86
C ILE A 296 3.28 -1.28 -9.86
N ASN A 297 3.00 -0.07 -10.34
CA ASN A 297 1.66 0.53 -10.27
C ASN A 297 1.25 1.29 -11.54
N ALA A 298 2.05 1.25 -12.60
CA ALA A 298 1.79 1.86 -13.89
C ALA A 298 2.17 0.89 -15.00
N PRO A 299 1.44 0.87 -16.14
CA PRO A 299 1.71 -0.07 -17.22
C PRO A 299 3.07 0.16 -17.88
N GLU A 300 3.55 1.39 -17.97
CA GLU A 300 4.87 1.74 -18.49
C GLU A 300 6.01 1.14 -17.65
N ILE A 301 5.87 1.15 -16.32
CA ILE A 301 6.85 0.52 -15.41
C ILE A 301 6.86 -1.00 -15.57
N ALA A 302 5.66 -1.59 -15.70
CA ALA A 302 5.51 -3.02 -15.92
C ALA A 302 6.11 -3.45 -17.27
N GLU A 303 5.85 -2.70 -18.33
CA GLU A 303 6.42 -2.92 -19.68
C GLU A 303 7.95 -2.83 -19.67
N ASP A 304 8.51 -1.78 -19.03
CA ASP A 304 9.96 -1.58 -18.93
C ASP A 304 10.67 -2.74 -18.22
N ILE A 305 10.08 -3.29 -17.15
CA ILE A 305 10.63 -4.45 -16.43
C ILE A 305 10.71 -5.68 -17.35
N LEU A 306 9.65 -5.95 -18.12
CA LEU A 306 9.62 -7.07 -19.06
C LEU A 306 10.57 -6.85 -20.23
N ALA A 307 10.61 -5.63 -20.78
CA ALA A 307 11.46 -5.25 -21.92
C ALA A 307 12.96 -5.38 -21.58
N ARG A 308 13.36 -5.04 -20.34
CA ARG A 308 14.75 -5.25 -19.88
C ARG A 308 15.08 -6.70 -19.58
N GLY A 309 14.08 -7.58 -19.55
CA GLY A 309 14.26 -8.97 -19.21
C GLY A 309 14.43 -9.25 -17.72
N ASP A 310 14.03 -8.31 -16.83
CA ASP A 310 14.13 -8.49 -15.38
C ASP A 310 13.09 -9.50 -14.84
N ALA A 311 11.99 -9.75 -15.57
CA ALA A 311 10.96 -10.71 -15.23
C ALA A 311 10.22 -11.21 -16.47
N ASP A 312 9.39 -12.26 -16.31
CA ASP A 312 8.48 -12.77 -17.34
C ASP A 312 7.05 -12.29 -17.15
N MET A 313 6.71 -11.87 -15.94
CA MET A 313 5.39 -11.42 -15.52
C MET A 313 5.51 -10.39 -14.41
N VAL A 314 4.47 -9.58 -14.15
CA VAL A 314 4.43 -8.59 -13.08
C VAL A 314 3.27 -8.82 -12.13
N SER A 315 3.51 -8.60 -10.84
CA SER A 315 2.52 -8.75 -9.76
C SER A 315 2.01 -7.38 -9.30
N LEU A 316 0.70 -7.16 -9.42
CA LEU A 316 0.02 -5.88 -9.24
C LEU A 316 -1.05 -5.93 -8.13
N ALA A 317 -0.71 -6.28 -6.89
CA ALA A 317 -1.71 -6.39 -5.81
C ALA A 317 -2.47 -5.06 -5.60
N ARG A 318 -1.80 -4.03 -5.09
CA ARG A 318 -2.43 -2.74 -4.79
C ARG A 318 -2.80 -1.91 -6.01
N ALA A 319 -2.15 -2.10 -7.17
CA ALA A 319 -2.56 -1.44 -8.40
C ALA A 319 -3.92 -1.95 -8.87
N MET A 320 -4.18 -3.26 -8.80
CA MET A 320 -5.50 -3.84 -9.11
C MET A 320 -6.53 -3.66 -7.98
N LEU A 321 -6.11 -3.22 -6.79
CA LEU A 321 -7.03 -2.71 -5.77
C LEU A 321 -7.48 -1.27 -6.08
N ALA A 322 -6.56 -0.43 -6.56
CA ALA A 322 -6.85 0.94 -6.97
C ALA A 322 -7.70 0.99 -8.26
N ASP A 323 -7.47 0.05 -9.17
CA ASP A 323 -8.22 -0.08 -10.43
C ASP A 323 -8.39 -1.55 -10.81
N GLU A 324 -9.59 -2.07 -10.63
CA GLU A 324 -9.95 -3.45 -10.98
C GLU A 324 -9.85 -3.75 -12.48
N ALA A 325 -9.93 -2.72 -13.33
CA ALA A 325 -9.84 -2.80 -14.79
C ALA A 325 -8.45 -2.39 -15.34
N PHE A 326 -7.42 -2.39 -14.49
CA PHE A 326 -6.06 -1.94 -14.84
C PHE A 326 -5.55 -2.58 -16.14
N ALA A 327 -5.60 -3.91 -16.25
CA ALA A 327 -5.04 -4.62 -17.40
C ALA A 327 -5.84 -4.36 -18.69
N SER A 328 -7.18 -4.35 -18.63
CA SER A 328 -8.03 -4.08 -19.80
C SER A 328 -7.90 -2.63 -20.29
N LYS A 329 -7.75 -1.65 -19.39
CA LYS A 329 -7.48 -0.26 -19.75
C LYS A 329 -6.09 -0.10 -20.37
N ALA A 330 -5.07 -0.76 -19.84
CA ALA A 330 -3.75 -0.80 -20.43
C ALA A 330 -3.78 -1.44 -21.85
N GLN A 331 -4.53 -2.53 -22.01
CA GLN A 331 -4.73 -3.19 -23.31
C GLN A 331 -5.40 -2.26 -24.34
N ALA A 332 -6.36 -1.46 -23.89
CA ALA A 332 -7.02 -0.47 -24.73
C ALA A 332 -6.15 0.77 -25.04
N GLY A 333 -4.95 0.87 -24.45
CA GLY A 333 -4.09 2.06 -24.56
C GLY A 333 -4.63 3.28 -23.82
N ASP A 334 -5.59 3.07 -22.91
CA ASP A 334 -6.26 4.14 -22.17
C ASP A 334 -5.59 4.41 -20.81
N ARG A 335 -4.33 4.85 -20.87
CA ARG A 335 -3.51 5.18 -19.69
C ARG A 335 -4.17 6.20 -18.76
N ALA A 336 -4.87 7.19 -19.34
CA ALA A 336 -5.50 8.27 -18.58
C ALA A 336 -6.72 7.80 -17.76
N ALA A 337 -7.32 6.66 -18.11
CA ALA A 337 -8.41 6.05 -17.36
C ALA A 337 -7.94 5.12 -16.24
N ILE A 338 -6.64 4.85 -16.11
CA ILE A 338 -6.11 3.99 -15.05
C ILE A 338 -5.95 4.79 -13.75
N ASN A 339 -6.62 4.32 -12.70
CA ASN A 339 -6.50 4.88 -11.35
C ASN A 339 -5.28 4.30 -10.65
N ILE A 340 -4.22 5.07 -10.54
CA ILE A 340 -2.92 4.64 -10.03
C ILE A 340 -2.93 4.45 -8.49
N CYS A 341 -2.35 3.34 -8.03
CA CYS A 341 -2.07 3.16 -6.62
C CYS A 341 -0.98 4.13 -6.15
N ILE A 342 -1.30 4.99 -5.19
CA ILE A 342 -0.41 6.02 -4.62
C ILE A 342 0.46 5.49 -3.46
N ALA A 343 0.55 4.20 -3.24
CA ALA A 343 1.36 3.51 -2.22
C ALA A 343 1.21 4.03 -0.77
N CYS A 344 0.07 4.63 -0.43
CA CYS A 344 -0.20 5.23 0.89
C CYS A 344 -0.41 4.22 2.02
N ASN A 345 -0.74 2.97 1.72
CA ASN A 345 -1.07 1.88 2.65
C ASN A 345 -2.29 2.12 3.58
N GLN A 346 -2.90 3.30 3.60
CA GLN A 346 -3.87 3.74 4.61
C GLN A 346 -5.18 2.94 4.66
N ALA A 347 -5.78 2.65 3.49
CA ALA A 347 -7.05 1.93 3.43
C ALA A 347 -6.90 0.44 3.09
N CYS A 348 -5.68 -0.01 2.81
CA CYS A 348 -5.35 -1.42 2.58
C CYS A 348 -4.64 -2.03 3.80
N LEU A 349 -3.30 -1.91 3.90
CA LEU A 349 -2.55 -2.54 4.96
C LEU A 349 -2.95 -2.05 6.36
N ASP A 350 -3.05 -0.73 6.57
CA ASP A 350 -3.40 -0.19 7.89
C ASP A 350 -4.80 -0.65 8.34
N HIS A 351 -5.78 -0.78 7.40
CA HIS A 351 -7.11 -1.34 7.71
C HIS A 351 -7.01 -2.78 8.19
N TYR A 352 -6.25 -3.62 7.49
CA TYR A 352 -6.06 -5.02 7.88
C TYR A 352 -5.53 -5.14 9.31
N PHE A 353 -4.50 -4.35 9.67
CA PHE A 353 -3.88 -4.38 11.00
C PHE A 353 -4.75 -3.80 12.14
N ILE A 354 -5.88 -3.17 11.82
CA ILE A 354 -6.88 -2.75 12.81
C ILE A 354 -8.18 -3.55 12.73
N GLY A 355 -8.16 -4.71 12.04
CA GLY A 355 -9.31 -5.62 11.92
C GLY A 355 -10.42 -5.12 11.00
N GLN A 356 -10.14 -4.12 10.17
CA GLN A 356 -11.07 -3.63 9.14
C GLN A 356 -10.85 -4.34 7.81
N SER A 357 -11.90 -4.46 6.99
CA SER A 357 -11.76 -4.94 5.62
C SER A 357 -10.96 -3.94 4.79
N VAL A 358 -10.12 -4.48 3.91
CA VAL A 358 -9.32 -3.71 2.97
C VAL A 358 -10.21 -2.89 2.03
N SER A 359 -9.75 -1.68 1.72
CA SER A 359 -10.27 -0.80 0.69
C SER A 359 -9.12 -0.01 0.08
N CYS A 360 -9.42 1.01 -0.72
CA CYS A 360 -8.41 1.89 -1.29
C CYS A 360 -8.80 3.36 -1.10
N VAL A 361 -7.80 4.21 -0.85
CA VAL A 361 -7.99 5.66 -0.71
C VAL A 361 -8.55 6.24 -2.01
N VAL A 362 -7.93 5.91 -3.13
CA VAL A 362 -8.29 6.45 -4.46
C VAL A 362 -9.42 5.66 -5.14
N ASN A 363 -9.81 4.51 -4.61
CA ASN A 363 -10.96 3.71 -5.05
C ASN A 363 -11.78 3.25 -3.83
N PRO A 364 -12.69 4.08 -3.31
CA PRO A 364 -13.50 3.75 -2.13
C PRO A 364 -14.39 2.51 -2.30
N ARG A 365 -14.66 2.08 -3.55
CA ARG A 365 -15.46 0.89 -3.86
C ARG A 365 -14.69 -0.42 -3.62
N ALA A 366 -13.36 -0.40 -3.73
CA ALA A 366 -12.54 -1.58 -3.54
C ALA A 366 -12.77 -2.24 -2.17
N GLY A 367 -13.01 -3.56 -2.15
CA GLY A 367 -13.42 -4.33 -0.96
C GLY A 367 -14.87 -4.10 -0.53
N ARG A 368 -15.61 -3.29 -1.29
CA ARG A 368 -17.04 -2.99 -1.08
C ARG A 368 -17.88 -3.26 -2.35
N GLU A 369 -17.42 -4.12 -3.25
CA GLU A 369 -18.02 -4.40 -4.55
C GLU A 369 -19.51 -4.76 -4.42
N THR A 370 -19.90 -5.49 -3.36
CA THR A 370 -21.28 -5.90 -3.07
C THR A 370 -22.06 -4.91 -2.21
N ARG A 371 -21.44 -3.84 -1.69
CA ARG A 371 -22.03 -2.92 -0.71
C ARG A 371 -22.08 -1.47 -1.16
N LEU A 372 -21.25 -1.08 -2.11
CA LEU A 372 -21.18 0.27 -2.66
C LEU A 372 -21.31 0.20 -4.17
N ALA A 373 -22.54 0.25 -4.65
CA ALA A 373 -22.87 0.23 -6.08
C ALA A 373 -23.17 1.65 -6.58
N PHE A 374 -22.64 2.00 -7.76
CA PHE A 374 -22.90 3.27 -8.43
C PHE A 374 -23.94 3.07 -9.56
N LEU A 375 -25.17 2.77 -9.17
CA LEU A 375 -26.26 2.54 -10.12
C LEU A 375 -26.73 3.86 -10.77
N PRO A 376 -27.24 3.84 -12.01
CA PRO A 376 -27.86 5.01 -12.61
C PRO A 376 -28.91 5.63 -11.71
N ALA A 377 -28.94 6.95 -11.63
CA ALA A 377 -29.91 7.68 -10.82
C ALA A 377 -31.33 7.52 -11.39
N THR A 378 -32.30 7.21 -10.54
CA THR A 378 -33.71 7.11 -10.92
C THR A 378 -34.30 8.49 -11.27
N LYS A 379 -33.82 9.54 -10.61
CA LYS A 379 -34.18 10.94 -10.88
C LYS A 379 -32.91 11.75 -11.08
N LYS A 380 -32.73 12.28 -12.27
CA LYS A 380 -31.59 13.17 -12.57
C LYS A 380 -31.77 14.51 -11.88
N LYS A 381 -30.70 15.02 -11.26
CA LYS A 381 -30.65 16.29 -10.52
C LYS A 381 -29.54 17.17 -11.08
N ARG A 382 -29.67 18.48 -10.88
CA ARG A 382 -28.56 19.44 -11.04
C ARG A 382 -27.83 19.54 -9.71
N VAL A 383 -26.57 19.12 -9.70
CA VAL A 383 -25.75 19.05 -8.47
C VAL A 383 -24.61 20.06 -8.56
N ALA A 384 -24.51 20.97 -7.59
CA ALA A 384 -23.35 21.82 -7.42
C ALA A 384 -22.38 21.18 -6.43
N VAL A 385 -21.11 21.02 -6.82
CA VAL A 385 -20.03 20.60 -5.92
C VAL A 385 -19.08 21.77 -5.73
N VAL A 386 -18.90 22.24 -4.51
CA VAL A 386 -18.03 23.36 -4.15
C VAL A 386 -16.76 22.86 -3.51
N GLY A 387 -15.66 22.93 -4.25
CA GLY A 387 -14.33 22.45 -3.89
C GLY A 387 -13.88 21.27 -4.74
N GLY A 388 -12.78 21.45 -5.45
CA GLY A 388 -12.13 20.46 -6.34
C GLY A 388 -11.03 19.63 -5.64
N GLY A 389 -11.10 19.50 -4.31
CA GLY A 389 -10.24 18.60 -3.55
C GLY A 389 -10.73 17.14 -3.58
N PRO A 390 -10.06 16.18 -2.87
CA PRO A 390 -10.36 14.75 -2.95
C PRO A 390 -11.83 14.39 -2.74
N ALA A 391 -12.50 14.98 -1.75
CA ALA A 391 -13.91 14.72 -1.47
C ALA A 391 -14.83 15.16 -2.63
N GLY A 392 -14.61 16.39 -3.14
CA GLY A 392 -15.38 16.94 -4.25
C GLY A 392 -15.13 16.21 -5.57
N LEU A 393 -13.89 15.85 -5.87
CA LEU A 393 -13.53 15.06 -7.06
C LEU A 393 -14.23 13.70 -7.07
N SER A 394 -14.19 12.98 -5.94
CA SER A 394 -14.88 11.69 -5.78
C SER A 394 -16.39 11.83 -5.95
N CYS A 395 -17.00 12.81 -5.30
CA CYS A 395 -18.43 13.06 -5.36
C CYS A 395 -18.88 13.46 -6.78
N ALA A 396 -18.21 14.44 -7.38
CA ALA A 396 -18.60 14.98 -8.69
C ALA A 396 -18.51 13.92 -9.80
N ALA A 397 -17.43 13.13 -9.81
CA ALA A 397 -17.25 12.07 -10.80
C ALA A 397 -18.36 11.02 -10.71
N ILE A 398 -18.59 10.46 -9.52
CA ILE A 398 -19.57 9.39 -9.32
C ILE A 398 -21.00 9.91 -9.55
N ALA A 399 -21.34 11.12 -9.09
CA ALA A 399 -22.66 11.70 -9.33
C ALA A 399 -22.92 11.88 -10.84
N ALA A 400 -21.95 12.37 -11.60
CA ALA A 400 -22.09 12.54 -13.04
C ALA A 400 -22.20 11.19 -13.78
N GLU A 401 -21.40 10.19 -13.41
CA GLU A 401 -21.48 8.83 -13.96
C GLU A 401 -22.84 8.16 -13.69
N ARG A 402 -23.50 8.51 -12.58
CA ARG A 402 -24.86 8.08 -12.30
C ARG A 402 -25.93 8.82 -13.12
N GLY A 403 -25.53 9.87 -13.86
CA GLY A 403 -26.39 10.61 -14.79
C GLY A 403 -26.92 11.95 -14.27
N HIS A 404 -26.43 12.46 -13.13
CA HIS A 404 -26.73 13.81 -12.67
C HIS A 404 -26.00 14.87 -13.52
N ALA A 405 -26.60 16.07 -13.65
CA ALA A 405 -25.95 17.23 -14.25
C ALA A 405 -25.10 17.94 -13.20
N VAL A 406 -23.79 17.72 -13.24
CA VAL A 406 -22.86 18.20 -12.19
C VAL A 406 -22.08 19.42 -12.64
N THR A 407 -22.03 20.45 -11.79
CA THR A 407 -21.11 21.59 -11.91
C THR A 407 -20.19 21.62 -10.69
N LEU A 408 -18.89 21.58 -10.93
CA LEU A 408 -17.85 21.68 -9.90
C LEU A 408 -17.25 23.08 -9.92
N PHE A 409 -17.27 23.75 -8.77
CA PHE A 409 -16.66 25.06 -8.55
C PHE A 409 -15.38 24.90 -7.75
N GLU A 410 -14.28 25.45 -8.25
CA GLU A 410 -12.99 25.47 -7.56
C GLU A 410 -12.39 26.87 -7.59
N GLN A 411 -12.05 27.43 -6.42
CA GLN A 411 -11.49 28.77 -6.29
C GLN A 411 -10.05 28.88 -6.83
N ALA A 412 -9.29 27.77 -6.80
CA ALA A 412 -7.94 27.71 -7.35
C ALA A 412 -7.97 27.59 -8.89
N ALA A 413 -6.83 27.86 -9.51
CA ALA A 413 -6.66 27.70 -10.96
C ALA A 413 -6.51 26.24 -11.39
N GLU A 414 -6.39 25.30 -10.44
CA GLU A 414 -6.23 23.85 -10.70
C GLU A 414 -7.07 23.02 -9.73
N LEU A 415 -7.45 21.80 -10.17
CA LEU A 415 -8.06 20.79 -9.32
C LEU A 415 -7.02 20.16 -8.38
N GLY A 416 -7.48 19.50 -7.29
CA GLY A 416 -6.65 18.68 -6.42
C GLY A 416 -6.63 19.11 -4.95
N GLY A 417 -6.87 20.39 -4.64
CA GLY A 417 -6.87 20.89 -3.26
C GLY A 417 -5.61 20.51 -2.50
N GLN A 418 -5.74 19.84 -1.34
CA GLN A 418 -4.60 19.42 -0.51
C GLN A 418 -3.67 18.40 -1.21
N PHE A 419 -4.12 17.67 -2.23
CA PHE A 419 -3.24 16.79 -3.01
C PHE A 419 -2.15 17.57 -3.75
N ASN A 420 -2.39 18.84 -4.09
CA ASN A 420 -1.40 19.70 -4.72
C ASN A 420 -0.26 20.11 -3.77
N LEU A 421 -0.49 20.06 -2.46
CA LEU A 421 0.57 20.20 -1.46
C LEU A 421 1.27 18.85 -1.22
N ALA A 422 0.48 17.78 -1.08
CA ALA A 422 1.01 16.44 -0.82
C ALA A 422 1.94 15.96 -1.94
N LYS A 423 1.62 16.19 -3.22
CA LYS A 423 2.45 15.78 -4.37
C LYS A 423 3.87 16.35 -4.38
N ARG A 424 4.15 17.40 -3.57
CA ARG A 424 5.48 18.03 -3.44
C ARG A 424 6.40 17.32 -2.45
N ILE A 425 5.83 16.48 -1.58
CA ILE A 425 6.58 15.77 -0.55
C ILE A 425 7.28 14.57 -1.18
N PRO A 426 8.58 14.34 -0.94
CA PRO A 426 9.30 13.18 -1.44
C PRO A 426 8.57 11.87 -1.14
N GLY A 427 8.39 11.05 -2.16
CA GLY A 427 7.62 9.80 -2.10
C GLY A 427 6.12 9.97 -2.38
N LYS A 428 5.57 11.20 -2.40
CA LYS A 428 4.13 11.43 -2.66
C LYS A 428 3.84 12.00 -4.05
N GLN A 429 4.77 11.93 -4.98
CA GLN A 429 4.62 12.48 -6.34
C GLN A 429 3.42 11.87 -7.10
N GLU A 430 3.06 10.63 -6.79
CA GLU A 430 1.94 9.90 -7.40
C GLU A 430 0.56 10.52 -7.12
N PHE A 431 0.45 11.42 -6.13
CA PHE A 431 -0.78 12.20 -5.92
C PHE A 431 -1.11 13.10 -7.12
N ALA A 432 -0.11 13.54 -7.90
CA ALA A 432 -0.33 14.27 -9.14
C ALA A 432 -1.12 13.44 -10.16
N GLU A 433 -0.82 12.13 -10.26
CA GLU A 433 -1.53 11.23 -11.18
C GLU A 433 -2.97 10.98 -10.72
N SER A 434 -3.24 10.92 -9.41
CA SER A 434 -4.63 10.86 -8.91
C SER A 434 -5.43 12.10 -9.30
N VAL A 435 -4.84 13.29 -9.23
CA VAL A 435 -5.50 14.52 -9.67
C VAL A 435 -5.77 14.48 -11.18
N ALA A 436 -4.78 14.08 -11.99
CA ALA A 436 -4.93 13.95 -13.43
C ALA A 436 -6.00 12.91 -13.83
N TYR A 437 -6.02 11.75 -13.15
CA TYR A 437 -7.05 10.72 -13.33
C TYR A 437 -8.46 11.28 -13.06
N TYR A 438 -8.66 11.99 -11.94
CA TYR A 438 -9.97 12.56 -11.64
C TYR A 438 -10.36 13.69 -12.59
N ALA A 439 -9.42 14.53 -13.03
CA ALA A 439 -9.68 15.54 -14.05
C ALA A 439 -10.19 14.92 -15.35
N GLU A 440 -9.55 13.85 -15.81
CA GLU A 440 -9.99 13.12 -17.01
C GLU A 440 -11.34 12.40 -16.80
N ARG A 441 -11.53 11.80 -15.64
CA ARG A 441 -12.79 11.14 -15.28
C ARG A 441 -13.98 12.12 -15.28
N LEU A 442 -13.79 13.31 -14.70
CA LEU A 442 -14.79 14.39 -14.71
C LEU A 442 -15.10 14.86 -16.13
N ARG A 443 -14.06 15.04 -16.96
CA ARG A 443 -14.22 15.43 -18.37
C ARG A 443 -15.04 14.40 -19.15
N ARG A 444 -14.73 13.11 -18.99
CA ARG A 444 -15.47 12.01 -19.66
C ARG A 444 -16.91 11.90 -19.18
N ALA A 445 -17.15 12.16 -17.92
CA ALA A 445 -18.50 12.16 -17.34
C ALA A 445 -19.32 13.43 -17.66
N GLY A 446 -18.75 14.40 -18.39
CA GLY A 446 -19.44 15.63 -18.80
C GLY A 446 -19.67 16.64 -17.67
N VAL A 447 -18.82 16.63 -16.63
CA VAL A 447 -18.91 17.61 -15.54
C VAL A 447 -18.49 19.00 -16.04
N THR A 448 -19.31 20.01 -15.74
CA THR A 448 -18.94 21.42 -15.95
C THR A 448 -17.97 21.86 -14.85
N ILE A 449 -16.73 22.14 -15.19
CA ILE A 449 -15.68 22.54 -14.23
C ILE A 449 -15.46 24.06 -14.34
N LYS A 450 -15.58 24.78 -13.20
CA LYS A 450 -15.33 26.22 -13.07
C LYS A 450 -14.14 26.45 -12.17
N LEU A 451 -12.95 26.61 -12.74
CA LEU A 451 -11.71 26.97 -12.04
C LEU A 451 -11.61 28.49 -11.83
N GLY A 452 -10.79 28.92 -10.84
CA GLY A 452 -10.63 30.33 -10.48
C GLY A 452 -11.94 30.96 -10.01
N SER A 453 -12.93 30.15 -9.63
CA SER A 453 -14.31 30.58 -9.36
C SER A 453 -14.69 30.27 -7.90
N ARG A 454 -14.65 31.28 -7.05
CA ARG A 454 -15.21 31.18 -5.70
C ARG A 454 -16.73 31.15 -5.82
N ALA A 455 -17.35 30.05 -5.39
CA ALA A 455 -18.80 29.93 -5.41
C ALA A 455 -19.44 30.88 -4.36
N GLU A 456 -20.50 31.57 -4.76
CA GLU A 456 -21.33 32.39 -3.88
C GLU A 456 -22.74 31.79 -3.79
N ALA A 457 -23.48 32.04 -2.70
CA ALA A 457 -24.81 31.48 -2.47
C ALA A 457 -25.77 31.75 -3.63
N ALA A 458 -25.72 32.97 -4.23
CA ALA A 458 -26.53 33.34 -5.38
C ALA A 458 -26.26 32.48 -6.62
N ALA A 459 -24.99 32.15 -6.90
CA ALA A 459 -24.60 31.30 -8.02
C ALA A 459 -25.07 29.87 -7.89
N LEU A 460 -25.37 29.43 -6.66
CA LEU A 460 -25.83 28.07 -6.33
C LEU A 460 -27.37 27.96 -6.33
N ALA A 461 -28.07 29.08 -6.57
CA ALA A 461 -29.53 29.16 -6.50
C ALA A 461 -30.28 28.22 -7.45
N GLY A 462 -29.69 27.91 -8.58
CA GLY A 462 -30.31 27.08 -9.63
C GLY A 462 -30.11 25.56 -9.49
N PHE A 463 -29.44 25.08 -8.46
CA PHE A 463 -29.15 23.65 -8.28
C PHE A 463 -30.15 22.95 -7.36
N ASP A 464 -30.41 21.67 -7.62
CA ASP A 464 -31.32 20.86 -6.81
C ASP A 464 -30.64 20.36 -5.53
N GLU A 465 -29.31 20.11 -5.58
CA GLU A 465 -28.47 19.68 -4.47
C GLU A 465 -27.18 20.50 -4.45
N VAL A 466 -26.69 20.86 -3.27
CA VAL A 466 -25.40 21.53 -3.09
C VAL A 466 -24.51 20.72 -2.16
N VAL A 467 -23.31 20.39 -2.65
CA VAL A 467 -22.30 19.65 -1.89
C VAL A 467 -21.13 20.58 -1.56
N LEU A 468 -20.93 20.85 -0.27
CA LEU A 468 -19.80 21.62 0.21
C LEU A 468 -18.63 20.70 0.56
N ALA A 469 -17.62 20.70 -0.30
CA ALA A 469 -16.34 20.01 -0.18
C ALA A 469 -15.18 21.02 -0.07
N SER A 470 -15.46 22.20 0.53
CA SER A 470 -14.57 23.37 0.56
C SER A 470 -13.30 23.18 1.41
N GLY A 471 -13.18 22.04 2.11
CA GLY A 471 -11.95 21.65 2.80
C GLY A 471 -11.77 22.32 4.15
N ILE A 472 -10.54 22.77 4.42
CA ILE A 472 -10.09 23.30 5.72
C ILE A 472 -9.24 24.55 5.52
N ASP A 473 -9.11 25.30 6.59
CA ASP A 473 -8.09 26.33 6.75
C ASP A 473 -7.07 25.90 7.83
N PRO A 474 -5.76 26.19 7.65
CA PRO A 474 -4.76 25.92 8.69
C PRO A 474 -5.06 26.71 9.95
N ARG A 475 -5.11 26.03 11.10
CA ARG A 475 -5.33 26.71 12.38
C ARG A 475 -4.13 27.54 12.78
N ARG A 476 -4.39 28.78 13.20
CA ARG A 476 -3.39 29.66 13.80
C ARG A 476 -3.54 29.63 15.32
N PRO A 477 -2.61 29.04 16.07
CA PRO A 477 -2.73 28.93 17.52
C PRO A 477 -2.53 30.30 18.20
N ALA A 478 -3.19 30.52 19.33
CA ALA A 478 -3.02 31.74 20.12
C ALA A 478 -1.71 31.69 20.93
N ILE A 479 -0.58 31.93 20.26
CA ILE A 479 0.73 32.04 20.86
C ILE A 479 1.20 33.48 20.69
N PRO A 480 1.59 34.20 21.75
CA PRO A 480 2.11 35.56 21.64
C PRO A 480 3.27 35.62 20.61
N GLY A 481 3.19 36.51 19.63
CA GLY A 481 4.15 36.66 18.55
C GLY A 481 3.92 35.75 17.33
N VAL A 482 2.80 35.02 17.25
CA VAL A 482 2.45 34.15 16.11
C VAL A 482 2.26 34.92 14.79
N GLU A 483 2.00 36.23 14.85
CA GLU A 483 1.82 37.13 13.71
C GLU A 483 3.12 37.66 13.12
N ARG A 484 4.26 37.33 13.70
CA ARG A 484 5.59 37.79 13.23
C ARG A 484 5.91 37.27 11.83
N GLY A 485 6.75 38.03 11.11
CA GLY A 485 7.11 37.73 9.72
C GLY A 485 7.90 36.44 9.50
N ASN A 486 8.57 35.92 10.55
CA ASN A 486 9.27 34.63 10.51
C ASN A 486 8.37 33.42 10.87
N VAL A 487 7.09 33.65 11.15
CA VAL A 487 6.08 32.60 11.42
C VAL A 487 5.26 32.37 10.16
N VAL A 488 5.36 31.17 9.61
CA VAL A 488 4.73 30.80 8.34
C VAL A 488 3.84 29.55 8.48
N SER A 489 2.88 29.36 7.58
CA SER A 489 2.10 28.15 7.56
C SER A 489 2.81 27.04 6.74
N TYR A 490 2.47 25.78 7.00
CA TYR A 490 2.93 24.67 6.15
C TYR A 490 2.48 24.84 4.69
N VAL A 491 1.35 25.50 4.44
CA VAL A 491 0.85 25.79 3.09
C VAL A 491 1.80 26.74 2.37
N ASP A 492 2.29 27.79 3.03
CA ASP A 492 3.20 28.77 2.42
C ASP A 492 4.56 28.12 2.08
N VAL A 493 5.05 27.24 2.96
CA VAL A 493 6.30 26.51 2.70
C VAL A 493 6.13 25.52 1.54
N LEU A 494 5.11 24.65 1.59
CA LEU A 494 4.88 23.65 0.55
C LEU A 494 4.45 24.25 -0.79
N SER A 495 3.85 25.45 -0.80
CA SER A 495 3.53 26.18 -2.05
C SER A 495 4.72 26.97 -2.60
N GLY A 496 5.84 27.06 -1.87
CA GLY A 496 7.01 27.83 -2.26
C GLY A 496 6.88 29.34 -2.08
N LYS A 497 5.88 29.80 -1.34
CA LYS A 497 5.64 31.21 -1.03
C LYS A 497 6.53 31.73 0.09
N ALA A 498 6.97 30.85 1.01
CA ALA A 498 7.86 31.18 2.10
C ALA A 498 9.22 30.49 1.93
N GLN A 499 10.28 31.24 2.15
CA GLN A 499 11.64 30.69 2.29
C GLN A 499 11.91 30.32 3.74
N VAL A 500 12.68 29.25 3.93
CA VAL A 500 12.98 28.69 5.25
C VAL A 500 14.46 28.89 5.56
N GLY A 501 14.75 29.44 6.73
CA GLY A 501 16.11 29.62 7.25
C GLY A 501 16.73 28.32 7.76
N ARG A 502 17.96 28.40 8.32
CA ARG A 502 18.70 27.20 8.74
C ARG A 502 18.17 26.54 10.02
N ARG A 503 17.66 27.34 10.97
CA ARG A 503 17.09 26.83 12.23
C ARG A 503 15.57 26.89 12.15
N VAL A 504 14.96 25.72 12.14
CA VAL A 504 13.51 25.60 11.93
C VAL A 504 12.85 25.01 13.16
N VAL A 505 11.81 25.66 13.64
CA VAL A 505 10.93 25.10 14.67
C VAL A 505 9.58 24.81 14.06
N ILE A 506 9.14 23.54 14.12
CA ILE A 506 7.83 23.09 13.64
C ILE A 506 6.88 22.95 14.85
N ILE A 507 5.82 23.76 14.88
CA ILE A 507 4.79 23.69 15.91
C ILE A 507 3.68 22.75 15.45
N GLY A 508 3.65 21.55 16.02
CA GLY A 508 2.73 20.47 15.69
C GLY A 508 3.43 19.25 15.08
N ALA A 509 3.12 18.08 15.62
CA ALA A 509 3.75 16.80 15.27
C ALA A 509 2.72 15.75 14.84
N GLY A 510 1.69 16.17 14.11
CA GLY A 510 0.80 15.30 13.36
C GLY A 510 1.38 14.93 11.99
N GLY A 511 0.62 14.23 11.16
CA GLY A 511 1.06 13.77 9.83
C GLY A 511 1.65 14.89 8.97
N ILE A 512 1.03 16.09 8.97
CA ILE A 512 1.53 17.26 8.22
C ILE A 512 2.91 17.72 8.74
N GLY A 513 3.13 17.72 10.06
CA GLY A 513 4.43 18.11 10.62
C GLY A 513 5.55 17.15 10.22
N PHE A 514 5.27 15.84 10.20
CA PHE A 514 6.21 14.83 9.70
C PHE A 514 6.47 14.98 8.21
N ASP A 515 5.44 15.14 7.40
CA ASP A 515 5.55 15.35 5.95
C ASP A 515 6.37 16.59 5.61
N LEU A 516 6.14 17.69 6.35
CA LEU A 516 6.89 18.92 6.18
C LEU A 516 8.36 18.76 6.54
N ALA A 517 8.66 18.05 7.65
CA ALA A 517 10.04 17.77 8.03
C ALA A 517 10.76 16.93 6.97
N VAL A 518 10.12 15.89 6.45
CA VAL A 518 10.65 15.09 5.32
C VAL A 518 10.85 15.96 4.08
N TYR A 519 9.89 16.82 3.73
CA TYR A 519 10.05 17.75 2.62
C TYR A 519 11.28 18.65 2.76
N LEU A 520 11.47 19.24 3.92
CA LEU A 520 12.61 20.12 4.18
C LEU A 520 13.96 19.41 4.13
N LEU A 521 14.00 18.14 4.52
CA LEU A 521 15.23 17.33 4.56
C LEU A 521 15.57 16.68 3.21
N GLU A 522 14.56 16.23 2.47
CA GLU A 522 14.72 15.29 1.36
C GLU A 522 14.20 15.83 0.01
N LYS A 523 13.76 17.12 -0.09
CA LYS A 523 13.16 17.67 -1.32
C LYS A 523 14.06 17.58 -2.55
N ASP A 524 15.38 17.58 -2.35
CA ASP A 524 16.38 17.48 -3.40
C ASP A 524 16.94 16.05 -3.58
N SER A 525 16.49 15.10 -2.76
CA SER A 525 16.88 13.69 -2.81
C SER A 525 16.22 12.94 -3.97
N ARG A 526 16.96 12.06 -4.62
CA ARG A 526 16.45 11.16 -5.65
C ARG A 526 16.04 9.79 -5.11
N ALA A 527 16.20 9.53 -3.82
CA ALA A 527 15.99 8.21 -3.24
C ALA A 527 14.55 7.68 -3.43
N THR A 528 13.54 8.56 -3.54
CA THR A 528 12.15 8.15 -3.78
C THR A 528 11.78 8.00 -5.26
N LEU A 529 12.71 8.30 -6.18
CA LEU A 529 12.47 8.30 -7.63
C LEU A 529 13.36 7.30 -8.39
N ASP A 530 14.55 7.01 -7.85
CA ASP A 530 15.58 6.23 -8.53
C ASP A 530 15.99 5.03 -7.69
N PRO A 531 15.91 3.78 -8.22
CA PRO A 531 16.25 2.57 -7.48
C PRO A 531 17.70 2.51 -6.98
N ALA A 532 18.67 3.03 -7.73
CA ALA A 532 20.07 3.02 -7.30
C ALA A 532 20.31 4.03 -6.16
N ALA A 533 19.70 5.21 -6.26
CA ALA A 533 19.73 6.21 -5.19
C ALA A 533 19.02 5.69 -3.93
N PHE A 534 17.91 4.95 -4.09
CA PHE A 534 17.21 4.29 -2.99
C PHE A 534 18.09 3.24 -2.30
N ASN A 535 18.76 2.39 -3.07
CA ASN A 535 19.66 1.37 -2.54
C ASN A 535 20.79 2.01 -1.73
N ALA A 536 21.43 3.05 -2.26
CA ALA A 536 22.47 3.78 -1.57
C ALA A 536 21.96 4.45 -0.27
N HIS A 537 20.77 5.07 -0.32
CA HIS A 537 20.14 5.75 0.79
C HIS A 537 19.79 4.81 1.96
N TRP A 538 19.35 3.60 1.66
CA TRP A 538 18.94 2.61 2.65
C TRP A 538 20.00 1.54 2.95
N GLY A 539 21.20 1.64 2.40
CA GLY A 539 22.28 0.68 2.63
C GLY A 539 21.96 -0.71 2.09
N ILE A 540 21.38 -0.78 0.89
CA ILE A 540 21.14 -2.05 0.19
C ILE A 540 22.34 -2.35 -0.70
N GLN A 541 22.90 -3.56 -0.58
CA GLN A 541 24.00 -4.03 -1.40
C GLN A 541 23.48 -4.74 -2.65
N ALA A 542 23.53 -4.06 -3.79
CA ALA A 542 22.89 -4.52 -5.01
C ALA A 542 23.57 -5.73 -5.68
N ASP A 543 24.82 -6.08 -5.33
CA ASP A 543 25.49 -7.29 -5.80
C ASP A 543 25.04 -8.55 -5.05
N LEU A 544 24.28 -8.41 -3.95
CA LEU A 544 23.80 -9.50 -3.09
C LEU A 544 24.91 -10.39 -2.50
N SER A 545 26.14 -9.90 -2.42
CA SER A 545 27.26 -10.64 -1.85
C SER A 545 27.19 -10.80 -0.33
N SER A 546 26.41 -9.91 0.34
CA SER A 546 26.22 -9.94 1.78
C SER A 546 24.89 -10.60 2.16
N ALA A 547 24.86 -11.24 3.32
CA ALA A 547 23.66 -11.87 3.89
C ALA A 547 22.52 -10.84 4.03
N GLY A 548 21.34 -11.21 3.53
CA GLY A 548 20.16 -10.34 3.50
C GLY A 548 20.25 -9.18 2.52
N GLY A 549 21.33 -9.02 1.75
CA GLY A 549 21.53 -7.91 0.82
C GLY A 549 21.75 -6.56 1.50
N LEU A 550 22.25 -6.55 2.74
CA LEU A 550 22.54 -5.35 3.51
C LEU A 550 23.99 -4.91 3.31
N ALA A 551 24.21 -3.61 3.14
CA ALA A 551 25.58 -3.06 3.11
C ALA A 551 26.25 -3.25 4.49
N PRO A 552 27.54 -3.67 4.54
CA PRO A 552 28.27 -3.88 5.79
C PRO A 552 28.32 -2.63 6.68
N ALA A 553 28.33 -1.43 6.08
CA ALA A 553 28.31 -0.16 6.79
C ALA A 553 26.93 0.21 7.37
N GLY A 554 25.90 -0.58 7.07
CA GLY A 554 24.52 -0.29 7.47
C GLY A 554 23.88 0.87 6.71
N ILE A 555 22.79 1.43 7.28
CA ILE A 555 22.09 2.58 6.71
C ILE A 555 22.93 3.85 6.94
N PRO A 556 23.26 4.62 5.89
CA PRO A 556 24.08 5.83 6.02
C PRO A 556 23.43 6.90 6.91
N ALA A 557 24.21 7.65 7.66
CA ALA A 557 23.73 8.82 8.40
C ALA A 557 23.28 9.92 7.43
N GLY A 558 22.27 10.70 7.85
CA GLY A 558 21.87 11.90 7.12
C GLY A 558 22.84 13.07 7.37
N HIS A 559 22.91 13.98 6.41
CA HIS A 559 23.71 15.21 6.49
C HIS A 559 22.84 16.44 6.21
N PRO A 560 21.90 16.79 7.10
CA PRO A 560 20.93 17.84 6.83
C PRO A 560 21.58 19.23 6.82
N ALA A 561 21.20 20.06 5.85
CA ALA A 561 21.58 21.47 5.81
C ALA A 561 20.78 22.32 6.83
N LEU A 562 19.70 21.79 7.39
CA LEU A 562 18.78 22.44 8.30
C LEU A 562 18.80 21.78 9.68
N ALA A 563 18.76 22.60 10.73
CA ALA A 563 18.54 22.14 12.09
C ALA A 563 17.04 22.24 12.42
N ILE A 564 16.34 21.09 12.46
CA ILE A 564 14.89 21.05 12.68
C ILE A 564 14.58 20.62 14.11
N THR A 565 13.69 21.35 14.78
CA THR A 565 13.10 20.98 16.07
C THR A 565 11.59 20.89 15.91
N MET A 566 10.99 19.74 16.22
CA MET A 566 9.55 19.52 16.23
C MET A 566 8.99 19.58 17.65
N LEU A 567 7.91 20.30 17.82
CA LEU A 567 7.26 20.53 19.12
C LEU A 567 5.87 19.88 19.19
N LYS A 568 5.55 19.28 20.34
CA LYS A 568 4.27 18.64 20.59
C LYS A 568 3.75 18.93 21.99
N ARG A 569 2.52 19.46 22.13
CA ARG A 569 1.90 19.73 23.43
C ARG A 569 1.62 18.47 24.24
N SER A 570 1.08 17.42 23.60
CA SER A 570 0.74 16.18 24.30
C SER A 570 2.02 15.40 24.69
N PRO A 571 2.02 14.73 25.87
CA PRO A 571 3.18 14.00 26.36
C PRO A 571 3.41 12.65 25.67
N GLY A 572 2.47 12.17 24.86
CA GLY A 572 2.58 10.88 24.17
C GLY A 572 3.74 10.80 23.16
N PRO A 573 4.03 9.63 22.60
CA PRO A 573 5.13 9.45 21.65
C PRO A 573 4.89 10.20 20.34
N PHE A 574 5.96 10.64 19.69
CA PHE A 574 5.90 11.22 18.36
C PHE A 574 5.49 10.17 17.32
N GLY A 575 4.64 10.57 16.38
CA GLY A 575 4.17 9.70 15.30
C GLY A 575 3.16 8.63 15.74
N ALA A 576 2.52 8.76 16.92
CA ALA A 576 1.49 7.81 17.38
C ALA A 576 0.24 7.79 16.47
N THR A 577 -0.03 8.88 15.76
CA THR A 577 -1.16 9.01 14.84
C THR A 577 -0.80 8.75 13.37
N LEU A 578 0.45 8.42 13.08
CA LEU A 578 0.87 8.03 11.73
C LEU A 578 0.36 6.62 11.40
N GLY A 579 0.24 6.34 10.09
CA GLY A 579 -0.11 5.01 9.60
C GLY A 579 0.79 3.91 10.20
N ARG A 580 0.20 2.78 10.59
CA ARG A 580 0.92 1.68 11.26
C ARG A 580 2.07 1.14 10.40
N THR A 581 1.84 1.06 9.08
CA THR A 581 2.78 0.44 8.14
C THR A 581 3.77 1.43 7.53
N THR A 582 3.56 2.74 7.66
CA THR A 582 4.42 3.77 7.06
C THR A 582 5.03 4.73 8.08
N GLY A 583 4.43 4.90 9.25
CA GLY A 583 4.88 5.85 10.26
C GLY A 583 6.29 5.61 10.79
N TRP A 584 6.75 4.36 10.80
CA TRP A 584 8.11 4.02 11.20
C TRP A 584 9.16 4.54 10.20
N VAL A 585 8.83 4.59 8.90
CA VAL A 585 9.72 5.14 7.84
C VAL A 585 9.96 6.63 8.11
N HIS A 586 8.90 7.39 8.35
CA HIS A 586 9.02 8.82 8.70
C HIS A 586 9.88 9.02 9.95
N ARG A 587 9.65 8.22 11.01
CA ARG A 587 10.47 8.32 12.25
C ARG A 587 11.93 7.98 11.99
N ALA A 588 12.22 6.97 11.18
CA ALA A 588 13.59 6.59 10.81
C ALA A 588 14.29 7.72 10.05
N GLU A 589 13.61 8.33 9.06
CA GLU A 589 14.15 9.45 8.30
C GLU A 589 14.47 10.66 9.19
N LEU A 590 13.54 11.06 10.06
CA LEU A 590 13.77 12.19 10.95
C LEU A 590 14.89 11.92 11.96
N ALA A 591 14.95 10.72 12.52
CA ALA A 591 15.99 10.31 13.45
C ALA A 591 17.38 10.29 12.79
N ARG A 592 17.49 9.75 11.58
CA ARG A 592 18.73 9.69 10.79
C ARG A 592 19.27 11.08 10.49
N ASN A 593 18.38 12.04 10.25
CA ASN A 593 18.71 13.43 9.97
C ASN A 593 18.81 14.30 11.24
N GLY A 594 18.84 13.72 12.43
CA GLY A 594 19.07 14.42 13.70
C GLY A 594 17.98 15.41 14.09
N VAL A 595 16.72 15.22 13.64
CA VAL A 595 15.59 16.08 14.03
C VAL A 595 15.34 15.96 15.52
N LYS A 596 15.34 17.10 16.21
CA LYS A 596 15.02 17.16 17.65
C LYS A 596 13.51 17.13 17.84
N MET A 597 13.04 16.33 18.80
CA MET A 597 11.61 16.17 19.08
C MET A 597 11.32 16.42 20.55
N ILE A 598 10.60 17.49 20.89
CA ILE A 598 10.27 17.90 22.27
C ILE A 598 8.75 17.78 22.47
N LYS A 599 8.35 16.97 23.44
CA LYS A 599 6.95 16.73 23.79
C LYS A 599 6.58 17.36 25.14
N GLY A 600 5.28 17.47 25.41
CA GLY A 600 4.78 18.04 26.66
C GLY A 600 5.05 19.53 26.77
N VAL A 601 5.15 20.24 25.63
CA VAL A 601 5.52 21.65 25.62
C VAL A 601 4.31 22.55 25.91
N GLU A 602 4.55 23.59 26.71
CA GLU A 602 3.70 24.77 26.81
C GLU A 602 4.35 25.92 26.03
N TYR A 603 3.66 26.48 25.07
CA TYR A 603 4.17 27.62 24.29
C TYR A 603 4.01 28.90 25.10
N ARG A 604 5.08 29.67 25.27
CA ARG A 604 5.08 30.96 25.98
C ARG A 604 4.99 32.11 25.01
N ARG A 605 5.94 32.23 24.08
CA ARG A 605 5.99 33.31 23.07
C ARG A 605 6.89 32.93 21.89
N ILE A 606 6.74 33.69 20.83
CA ILE A 606 7.64 33.72 19.66
C ILE A 606 8.20 35.14 19.54
N ASP A 607 9.51 35.26 19.51
CA ASP A 607 10.21 36.56 19.40
C ASP A 607 11.46 36.42 18.49
N ASP A 608 12.32 37.44 18.47
CA ASP A 608 13.52 37.44 17.62
C ASP A 608 14.59 36.42 18.05
N ALA A 609 14.54 35.96 19.31
CA ALA A 609 15.42 34.92 19.82
C ALA A 609 14.94 33.50 19.38
N GLY A 610 13.66 33.36 19.02
CA GLY A 610 13.06 32.10 18.58
C GLY A 610 11.74 31.78 19.28
N VAL A 611 11.55 30.52 19.67
CA VAL A 611 10.33 30.02 20.35
C VAL A 611 10.65 29.72 21.80
N THR A 612 10.03 30.43 22.73
CA THR A 612 10.11 30.14 24.17
C THR A 612 9.02 29.14 24.54
N ILE A 613 9.44 28.03 25.13
CA ILE A 613 8.57 26.95 25.61
C ILE A 613 8.88 26.65 27.08
N ALA A 614 7.92 26.06 27.78
CA ALA A 614 8.16 25.38 29.06
C ALA A 614 7.92 23.89 28.93
N VAL A 615 8.78 23.08 29.56
CA VAL A 615 8.62 21.63 29.70
C VAL A 615 8.79 21.31 31.17
N ASP A 616 7.81 20.66 31.77
CA ASP A 616 7.77 20.36 33.21
C ASP A 616 8.05 21.60 34.09
N GLY A 617 7.54 22.76 33.66
CA GLY A 617 7.70 24.06 34.33
C GLY A 617 9.03 24.78 34.08
N VAL A 618 9.98 24.17 33.39
CA VAL A 618 11.27 24.77 33.05
C VAL A 618 11.20 25.48 31.71
N GLU A 619 11.43 26.78 31.69
CA GLU A 619 11.46 27.56 30.45
C GLU A 619 12.79 27.44 29.71
N GLN A 620 12.68 27.36 28.37
CA GLN A 620 13.83 27.41 27.45
C GLN A 620 13.43 28.13 26.17
N THR A 621 14.35 28.85 25.57
CA THR A 621 14.18 29.46 24.26
C THR A 621 14.94 28.63 23.21
N LEU A 622 14.22 28.21 22.18
CA LEU A 622 14.73 27.47 21.04
C LEU A 622 15.04 28.45 19.91
N PRO A 623 16.29 28.65 19.53
CA PRO A 623 16.64 29.54 18.43
C PRO A 623 15.96 29.12 17.12
N ALA A 624 15.30 30.06 16.43
CA ALA A 624 14.58 29.79 15.20
C ALA A 624 14.71 30.94 14.20
N ASP A 625 15.18 30.64 12.99
CA ASP A 625 15.11 31.58 11.87
C ASP A 625 13.71 31.54 11.24
N THR A 626 13.04 30.40 11.30
CA THR A 626 11.68 30.20 10.80
C THR A 626 10.89 29.31 11.76
N VAL A 627 9.67 29.73 12.05
CA VAL A 627 8.67 28.95 12.81
C VAL A 627 7.55 28.52 11.88
N ILE A 628 7.27 27.20 11.78
CA ILE A 628 6.27 26.68 10.86
C ILE A 628 5.10 26.11 11.63
N LEU A 629 3.89 26.57 11.31
CA LEU A 629 2.67 26.17 11.99
C LEU A 629 2.06 24.93 11.32
N CYS A 630 1.98 23.83 12.09
CA CYS A 630 1.30 22.58 11.77
C CYS A 630 0.31 22.22 12.90
N ALA A 631 -0.34 23.22 13.51
CA ALA A 631 -1.08 23.12 14.79
C ALA A 631 -2.55 22.71 14.65
N GLY A 632 -2.90 22.01 13.58
CA GLY A 632 -4.26 21.56 13.29
C GLY A 632 -4.95 22.40 12.22
N GLN A 633 -6.25 22.13 12.05
CA GLN A 633 -7.04 22.66 10.94
C GLN A 633 -8.44 22.97 11.41
N ASP A 634 -9.12 23.93 10.76
CA ASP A 634 -10.50 24.32 11.01
C ASP A 634 -11.37 24.07 9.76
N PRO A 635 -12.61 23.57 9.91
CA PRO A 635 -13.49 23.30 8.78
C PRO A 635 -13.92 24.58 8.07
N LYS A 636 -13.85 24.60 6.75
CA LYS A 636 -14.28 25.73 5.92
C LYS A 636 -15.76 25.59 5.56
N ARG A 637 -16.66 26.34 6.26
CA ARG A 637 -18.12 26.18 6.20
C ARG A 637 -18.87 27.47 5.90
N GLU A 638 -18.23 28.51 5.43
CA GLU A 638 -18.78 29.87 5.29
C GLU A 638 -20.13 29.94 4.54
N LEU A 639 -20.28 29.08 3.51
CA LEU A 639 -21.48 29.03 2.70
C LEU A 639 -22.65 28.24 3.34
N ALA A 640 -22.40 27.42 4.34
CA ALA A 640 -23.40 26.47 4.83
C ALA A 640 -24.63 27.18 5.42
N GLY A 641 -24.43 28.19 6.29
CA GLY A 641 -25.52 28.91 6.94
C GLY A 641 -26.43 29.64 5.97
N ALA A 642 -25.84 30.37 5.00
CA ALA A 642 -26.60 31.11 4.00
C ALA A 642 -27.44 30.21 3.08
N LEU A 643 -26.89 29.05 2.69
CA LEU A 643 -27.58 28.09 1.83
C LEU A 643 -28.70 27.34 2.56
N GLN A 644 -28.48 26.96 3.83
CA GLN A 644 -29.49 26.31 4.66
C GLN A 644 -30.67 27.24 4.97
N ALA A 645 -30.41 28.53 5.23
CA ALA A 645 -31.47 29.52 5.41
C ALA A 645 -32.36 29.68 4.16
N GLY A 646 -31.82 29.38 2.97
CA GLY A 646 -32.58 29.35 1.72
C GLY A 646 -33.41 28.07 1.49
N GLY A 647 -33.51 27.17 2.48
CA GLY A 647 -34.34 25.95 2.43
C GLY A 647 -33.87 24.85 1.47
N ARG A 648 -32.58 24.83 1.10
CA ARG A 648 -32.03 23.88 0.11
C ARG A 648 -31.35 22.70 0.77
N PRO A 649 -31.34 21.54 0.12
CA PRO A 649 -30.50 20.41 0.53
C PRO A 649 -29.01 20.78 0.39
N VAL A 650 -28.29 20.84 1.53
CA VAL A 650 -26.88 21.15 1.61
C VAL A 650 -26.16 20.01 2.32
N HIS A 651 -25.17 19.44 1.64
CA HIS A 651 -24.38 18.32 2.15
C HIS A 651 -22.95 18.77 2.44
N LEU A 652 -22.42 18.41 3.60
CA LEU A 652 -21.04 18.66 3.98
C LEU A 652 -20.25 17.36 3.87
N ILE A 653 -19.09 17.38 3.16
CA ILE A 653 -18.19 16.23 3.02
C ILE A 653 -16.73 16.65 3.22
N GLY A 654 -15.89 15.69 3.58
CA GLY A 654 -14.46 15.88 3.78
C GLY A 654 -14.15 16.89 4.88
N GLY A 655 -13.17 17.77 4.65
CA GLY A 655 -12.72 18.77 5.62
C GLY A 655 -13.79 19.79 6.01
N ALA A 656 -14.71 20.11 5.11
CA ALA A 656 -15.85 20.99 5.42
C ALA A 656 -16.81 20.38 6.44
N LYS A 657 -16.95 19.05 6.45
CA LYS A 657 -17.74 18.33 7.45
C LYS A 657 -16.99 18.25 8.77
N GLU A 658 -15.73 17.82 8.73
CA GLU A 658 -14.92 17.61 9.91
C GLU A 658 -13.43 17.75 9.57
N ALA A 659 -12.71 18.60 10.30
CA ALA A 659 -11.28 18.85 10.11
C ALA A 659 -10.40 17.97 11.00
N GLY A 660 -10.95 17.35 12.06
CA GLY A 660 -10.23 16.41 12.91
C GLY A 660 -9.86 15.14 12.17
N GLU A 661 -8.62 14.65 12.36
CA GLU A 661 -8.11 13.43 11.70
C GLU A 661 -8.43 13.38 10.20
N LEU A 662 -8.33 14.51 9.52
CA LEU A 662 -8.64 14.62 8.11
C LEU A 662 -7.60 13.83 7.30
N ASP A 663 -8.05 12.77 6.66
CA ASP A 663 -7.29 12.01 5.69
C ASP A 663 -8.04 11.89 4.34
N ALA A 664 -7.29 11.62 3.29
CA ALA A 664 -7.86 11.44 1.95
C ALA A 664 -8.81 10.24 1.90
N LYS A 665 -8.59 9.21 2.71
CA LYS A 665 -9.42 8.01 2.81
C LYS A 665 -10.86 8.35 3.19
N ARG A 666 -11.05 9.11 4.28
CA ARG A 666 -12.38 9.56 4.73
C ARG A 666 -13.01 10.51 3.71
N ALA A 667 -12.24 11.48 3.23
CA ALA A 667 -12.73 12.48 2.28
C ALA A 667 -13.26 11.84 0.99
N MET A 668 -12.51 10.91 0.39
CA MET A 668 -12.89 10.22 -0.84
C MET A 668 -14.10 9.30 -0.62
N LEU A 669 -14.14 8.58 0.50
CA LEU A 669 -15.25 7.69 0.83
C LEU A 669 -16.56 8.46 1.08
N GLU A 670 -16.52 9.57 1.81
CA GLU A 670 -17.69 10.42 2.04
C GLU A 670 -18.25 10.97 0.71
N GLY A 671 -17.36 11.40 -0.19
CA GLY A 671 -17.75 11.82 -1.54
C GLY A 671 -18.44 10.71 -2.33
N ALA A 672 -17.88 9.50 -2.32
CA ALA A 672 -18.44 8.34 -3.00
C ALA A 672 -19.79 7.90 -2.42
N GLN A 673 -19.91 7.85 -1.09
CA GLN A 673 -21.14 7.46 -0.40
C GLN A 673 -22.27 8.47 -0.64
N LEU A 674 -21.99 9.77 -0.53
CA LEU A 674 -22.96 10.79 -0.83
C LEU A 674 -23.42 10.69 -2.28
N ALA A 675 -22.49 10.63 -3.23
CA ALA A 675 -22.84 10.51 -4.65
C ALA A 675 -23.66 9.24 -4.94
N ALA A 676 -23.43 8.14 -4.25
CA ALA A 676 -24.21 6.91 -4.40
C ALA A 676 -25.67 7.07 -3.91
N SER A 677 -25.94 8.00 -3.01
CA SER A 677 -27.29 8.23 -2.42
C SER A 677 -28.09 9.36 -3.09
N LEU A 678 -27.44 10.23 -3.88
CA LEU A 678 -28.11 11.33 -4.60
C LEU A 678 -29.07 10.78 -5.66
#